data_c25a6491edbea2a3cb1b71a1c29b29bd
#
_entry.id   c25a6491edbea2a3cb1b71a1c29b29bd
#
_cell.length_a   1.000
_cell.length_b   1.000
_cell.length_c   1.000
_cell.angle_alpha   90.00
_cell.angle_beta   90.00
_cell.angle_gamma   90.00
#
_symmetry.space_group_name_H-M   'P 1'
#
loop_
_entity.id
_entity.type
_entity.pdbx_description
1 polymer ?
#
loop_
_entity_poly.entity_id
_entity_poly.type
_entity_poly.pdbx_seq_one_letter_code
_entity_poly.pdbx_strand_id
1 'polypeptide(L)'
;VNQPNKGEEAWVETTLRQLTLRQKIGQLIMVPVFAQADTADAQVLGLLREYEVGGLIWMKGKSGKLLSLLQHYKKASKHPLWMAMDAEWGAAMRLDDRPRFPYAMTMGACQDTDLVEALAESMGWELKELGMHISFGPVADVNSNPFNPVIGFRSFGSEPRDVLAMALAYARGLEKAGVMSCAKHFPGHGDTELDSHHDLPVLNKSREQLDSLELSTFRGLLGLPSMMSAHLIVHALDSGLDLPVSLNPAALEGLLRRQWGYKGVIFSDALNMKGASQCYPPGELEWKALQAGNDVLLYVTDVPKAVQRIEQALLAGEWTEAALDEKVRRILSAKYRYVLNGLESPNGPGKTNPTNRALPPSLLQNRCFNKALTVWNPAGSILPEQRPDGQRLYLALGGDSPRDAYNRLGLYAQADFLHWPWKGAAEPDFSWAHPGATSLDSILCTYPEWVVAWHVPSQRWSTGLGMDSLRLQRWKGLMDKARAKGVRMVHLLFGNPLAFTRMQVKETILCAYEDRPEAYTAAVQALFGASDAPGLLPLRWPASHHGLAQTEKQDPVLRWQPRLQNESVRGQTALSSRCISMADSLVEAARKQGAFPGAQLLVAQGERILMAKAYGSTDTSGVIPVDMGHVYDLASLTKVLSTALAAMHLHTVRPLPLQATMGSLLPELKKHPLGSRKLATVLTHQAGLASHIPFQKILGSDTNRARVWSDLQHKPALLRDSLEKRILALPVEHEGTYRYSDLGLLWVEKWLQNEYMARYRMDYRSFLTKAWYEPCGANRLGFVPTRRLPLHRLVPTEVDTLWRKTTVHGQVHDPMADLMGGVGPHAGLFGTASDVARVMMPLVTGYFPGSAKVDPSTVSRFTTAYFAGNRRGLLWDKPVPGSTQAAAPRSFGHSGFTGTYVWADPETGLILVFLSNRIHPNAEPNLLARSNLRTDLWDLFYKEVKASLNPPTRIP
;
A
#
# COMPACT_ATOMS: atom_id res chain seq x y z
N VAL A 1 -23.52 0.82 -18.20
CA VAL A 1 -23.41 -0.01 -19.43
C VAL A 1 -23.41 0.94 -20.62
N ASN A 2 -22.29 1.01 -21.35
CA ASN A 2 -22.18 1.84 -22.56
C ASN A 2 -23.19 1.36 -23.61
N GLN A 3 -23.77 2.29 -24.39
CA GLN A 3 -24.61 1.90 -25.52
C GLN A 3 -23.80 1.04 -26.50
N PRO A 4 -24.39 -0.03 -27.07
CA PRO A 4 -23.68 -0.88 -28.03
C PRO A 4 -23.29 -0.04 -29.27
N ASN A 5 -22.11 -0.34 -29.80
CA ASN A 5 -21.68 0.25 -31.06
C ASN A 5 -22.26 -0.56 -32.24
N LYS A 6 -22.25 0.01 -33.45
CA LYS A 6 -22.82 -0.63 -34.67
C LYS A 6 -22.22 -2.02 -34.94
N GLY A 7 -20.95 -2.24 -34.64
CA GLY A 7 -20.30 -3.54 -34.81
C GLY A 7 -20.81 -4.59 -33.82
N GLU A 8 -21.02 -4.19 -32.57
CA GLU A 8 -21.62 -5.02 -31.53
C GLU A 8 -23.05 -5.43 -31.90
N GLU A 9 -23.89 -4.47 -32.26
CA GLU A 9 -25.28 -4.73 -32.67
C GLU A 9 -25.35 -5.70 -33.87
N ALA A 10 -24.54 -5.45 -34.90
CA ALA A 10 -24.50 -6.31 -36.10
C ALA A 10 -24.06 -7.75 -35.77
N TRP A 11 -23.01 -7.89 -34.92
CA TRP A 11 -22.54 -9.21 -34.52
C TRP A 11 -23.55 -9.96 -33.66
N VAL A 12 -24.18 -9.28 -32.68
CA VAL A 12 -25.20 -9.85 -31.80
C VAL A 12 -26.38 -10.37 -32.61
N GLU A 13 -26.94 -9.55 -33.47
CA GLU A 13 -28.12 -9.95 -34.27
C GLU A 13 -27.80 -11.06 -35.29
N THR A 14 -26.61 -11.03 -35.88
CA THR A 14 -26.15 -12.10 -36.79
C THR A 14 -26.00 -13.42 -36.07
N THR A 15 -25.34 -13.40 -34.90
CA THR A 15 -25.12 -14.60 -34.09
C THR A 15 -26.46 -15.15 -33.56
N LEU A 16 -27.35 -14.27 -33.06
CA LEU A 16 -28.66 -14.68 -32.54
C LEU A 16 -29.49 -15.43 -33.60
N ARG A 17 -29.49 -14.96 -34.86
CA ARG A 17 -30.23 -15.60 -35.99
C ARG A 17 -29.64 -16.96 -36.38
N GLN A 18 -28.35 -17.20 -36.13
CA GLN A 18 -27.67 -18.46 -36.44
C GLN A 18 -27.90 -19.54 -35.37
N LEU A 19 -28.26 -19.14 -34.15
CA LEU A 19 -28.50 -20.05 -33.04
C LEU A 19 -29.84 -20.79 -33.22
N THR A 20 -29.83 -22.11 -33.12
CA THR A 20 -31.04 -22.89 -32.94
C THR A 20 -31.69 -22.61 -31.60
N LEU A 21 -32.98 -22.96 -31.43
CA LEU A 21 -33.68 -22.76 -30.16
C LEU A 21 -32.92 -23.41 -28.98
N ARG A 22 -32.46 -24.62 -29.15
CA ARG A 22 -31.68 -25.37 -28.12
C ARG A 22 -30.38 -24.69 -27.79
N GLN A 23 -29.68 -24.13 -28.78
CA GLN A 23 -28.42 -23.36 -28.58
C GLN A 23 -28.70 -22.02 -27.87
N LYS A 24 -29.83 -21.34 -28.20
CA LYS A 24 -30.25 -20.12 -27.47
C LYS A 24 -30.47 -20.45 -25.98
N ILE A 25 -31.14 -21.55 -25.65
CA ILE A 25 -31.33 -22.01 -24.28
C ILE A 25 -29.98 -22.36 -23.63
N GLY A 26 -29.10 -23.04 -24.36
CA GLY A 26 -27.75 -23.36 -23.88
C GLY A 26 -26.94 -22.13 -23.48
N GLN A 27 -27.11 -20.99 -24.21
CA GLN A 27 -26.40 -19.76 -23.85
C GLN A 27 -26.75 -19.20 -22.46
N LEU A 28 -27.93 -19.59 -21.91
CA LEU A 28 -28.37 -19.18 -20.57
C LEU A 28 -27.72 -20.01 -19.44
N ILE A 29 -26.99 -21.08 -19.77
CA ILE A 29 -26.49 -22.09 -18.82
C ILE A 29 -24.98 -21.96 -18.62
N MET A 30 -24.55 -21.98 -17.35
CA MET A 30 -23.16 -22.05 -16.94
C MET A 30 -22.93 -23.26 -16.03
N VAL A 31 -21.95 -24.10 -16.37
CA VAL A 31 -21.66 -25.35 -15.66
C VAL A 31 -20.30 -25.29 -14.96
N PRO A 32 -20.13 -26.02 -13.83
CA PRO A 32 -18.86 -26.05 -13.09
C PRO A 32 -17.81 -26.93 -13.77
N VAL A 33 -16.54 -26.51 -13.68
CA VAL A 33 -15.36 -27.29 -14.05
C VAL A 33 -14.28 -27.17 -12.98
N PHE A 34 -13.50 -28.24 -12.81
CA PHE A 34 -12.50 -28.32 -11.74
C PHE A 34 -11.09 -28.42 -12.32
N ALA A 35 -10.20 -27.56 -11.86
CA ALA A 35 -8.80 -27.53 -12.26
C ALA A 35 -7.93 -28.54 -11.47
N GLN A 36 -8.47 -29.73 -11.21
CA GLN A 36 -7.83 -30.82 -10.48
C GLN A 36 -7.55 -32.04 -11.39
N ALA A 37 -8.38 -32.24 -12.42
CA ALA A 37 -8.25 -33.36 -13.34
C ALA A 37 -7.08 -33.18 -14.32
N ASP A 38 -6.55 -34.31 -14.81
CA ASP A 38 -5.48 -34.32 -15.82
C ASP A 38 -6.04 -34.25 -17.25
N THR A 39 -7.32 -34.61 -17.43
CA THR A 39 -8.03 -34.58 -18.72
C THR A 39 -9.32 -33.77 -18.61
N ALA A 40 -9.78 -33.26 -19.75
CA ALA A 40 -11.08 -32.57 -19.81
C ALA A 40 -12.22 -33.54 -19.50
N ASP A 41 -13.20 -33.07 -18.71
CA ASP A 41 -14.38 -33.83 -18.35
C ASP A 41 -15.22 -34.18 -19.59
N ALA A 42 -15.41 -35.46 -19.87
CA ALA A 42 -16.14 -35.94 -21.03
C ALA A 42 -17.62 -35.52 -21.02
N GLN A 43 -18.23 -35.40 -19.82
CA GLN A 43 -19.62 -34.94 -19.67
C GLN A 43 -19.69 -33.44 -20.08
N VAL A 44 -18.81 -32.62 -19.57
CA VAL A 44 -18.74 -31.17 -19.93
C VAL A 44 -18.49 -31.00 -21.43
N LEU A 45 -17.57 -31.77 -22.02
CA LEU A 45 -17.36 -31.78 -23.46
C LEU A 45 -18.61 -32.19 -24.26
N GLY A 46 -19.39 -33.15 -23.74
CA GLY A 46 -20.68 -33.52 -24.30
C GLY A 46 -21.70 -32.37 -24.27
N LEU A 47 -21.84 -31.69 -23.10
CA LEU A 47 -22.72 -30.54 -22.95
C LEU A 47 -22.36 -29.37 -23.87
N LEU A 48 -21.06 -29.09 -24.06
CA LEU A 48 -20.59 -28.07 -24.98
C LEU A 48 -20.95 -28.40 -26.45
N ARG A 49 -20.88 -29.67 -26.85
CA ARG A 49 -21.15 -30.07 -28.24
C ARG A 49 -22.64 -30.17 -28.55
N GLU A 50 -23.44 -30.62 -27.57
CA GLU A 50 -24.86 -30.89 -27.76
C GLU A 50 -25.76 -29.68 -27.51
N TYR A 51 -25.48 -28.95 -26.41
CA TYR A 51 -26.33 -27.85 -25.94
C TYR A 51 -25.69 -26.45 -26.16
N GLU A 52 -24.39 -26.38 -26.51
CA GLU A 52 -23.68 -25.10 -26.63
C GLU A 52 -23.84 -24.26 -25.38
N VAL A 53 -23.59 -24.86 -24.17
CA VAL A 53 -23.68 -24.12 -22.89
C VAL A 53 -22.86 -22.84 -22.93
N GLY A 54 -23.45 -21.75 -22.41
CA GLY A 54 -22.95 -20.39 -22.58
C GLY A 54 -21.65 -20.09 -21.83
N GLY A 55 -21.32 -20.85 -20.77
CA GLY A 55 -20.14 -20.60 -19.97
C GLY A 55 -19.75 -21.71 -19.02
N LEU A 56 -18.53 -21.58 -18.51
CA LEU A 56 -17.94 -22.46 -17.48
C LEU A 56 -17.55 -21.63 -16.26
N ILE A 57 -17.85 -22.13 -15.05
CA ILE A 57 -17.32 -21.59 -13.81
C ILE A 57 -16.20 -22.49 -13.30
N TRP A 58 -15.01 -21.91 -13.11
CA TRP A 58 -13.84 -22.62 -12.64
C TRP A 58 -13.82 -22.72 -11.12
N MET A 59 -13.70 -23.96 -10.65
CA MET A 59 -13.64 -24.32 -9.24
C MET A 59 -12.20 -24.68 -8.84
N LYS A 60 -12.03 -25.29 -7.65
CA LYS A 60 -10.72 -25.59 -7.05
C LYS A 60 -9.75 -26.33 -7.97
N GLY A 61 -8.44 -25.99 -7.81
CA GLY A 61 -7.34 -26.68 -8.47
C GLY A 61 -6.04 -25.88 -8.56
N LYS A 62 -5.28 -26.12 -9.64
CA LYS A 62 -3.99 -25.47 -9.90
C LYS A 62 -3.99 -24.76 -11.26
N SER A 63 -3.29 -23.65 -11.34
CA SER A 63 -3.25 -22.80 -12.55
C SER A 63 -2.74 -23.52 -13.80
N GLY A 64 -1.70 -24.36 -13.67
CA GLY A 64 -1.17 -25.14 -14.81
C GLY A 64 -2.18 -26.12 -15.39
N LYS A 65 -3.00 -26.79 -14.54
CA LYS A 65 -4.07 -27.67 -14.98
C LYS A 65 -5.22 -26.90 -15.61
N LEU A 66 -5.61 -25.77 -15.04
CA LEU A 66 -6.62 -24.89 -15.60
C LEU A 66 -6.25 -24.50 -17.04
N LEU A 67 -5.04 -24.00 -17.26
CA LEU A 67 -4.57 -23.55 -18.57
C LEU A 67 -4.53 -24.69 -19.61
N SER A 68 -4.17 -25.90 -19.19
CA SER A 68 -4.21 -27.11 -20.03
C SER A 68 -5.66 -27.46 -20.44
N LEU A 69 -6.60 -27.48 -19.49
CA LEU A 69 -8.00 -27.85 -19.75
C LEU A 69 -8.76 -26.78 -20.55
N LEU A 70 -8.42 -25.51 -20.35
CA LEU A 70 -9.06 -24.36 -21.01
C LEU A 70 -9.11 -24.50 -22.54
N GLN A 71 -8.00 -24.95 -23.16
CA GLN A 71 -7.92 -25.11 -24.60
C GLN A 71 -8.84 -26.22 -25.11
N HIS A 72 -9.00 -27.32 -24.35
CA HIS A 72 -9.91 -28.41 -24.72
C HIS A 72 -11.36 -27.96 -24.72
N TYR A 73 -11.78 -27.22 -23.69
CA TYR A 73 -13.16 -26.71 -23.62
C TYR A 73 -13.43 -25.64 -24.67
N LYS A 74 -12.51 -24.69 -24.91
CA LYS A 74 -12.65 -23.70 -25.97
C LYS A 74 -12.80 -24.31 -27.36
N LYS A 75 -12.03 -25.39 -27.65
CA LYS A 75 -12.11 -26.10 -28.93
C LYS A 75 -13.42 -26.87 -29.09
N ALA A 76 -14.07 -27.27 -28.02
CA ALA A 76 -15.35 -28.02 -28.07
C ALA A 76 -16.56 -27.12 -28.33
N SER A 77 -16.48 -25.82 -28.02
CA SER A 77 -17.57 -24.86 -28.26
C SER A 77 -17.43 -24.19 -29.63
N LYS A 78 -18.53 -24.03 -30.33
CA LYS A 78 -18.61 -23.33 -31.66
C LYS A 78 -18.74 -21.81 -31.48
N HIS A 79 -19.36 -21.39 -30.37
CA HIS A 79 -19.61 -19.98 -30.05
C HIS A 79 -18.69 -19.50 -28.92
N PRO A 80 -18.50 -18.19 -28.76
CA PRO A 80 -17.71 -17.63 -27.67
C PRO A 80 -18.17 -18.15 -26.31
N LEU A 81 -17.25 -18.81 -25.57
CA LEU A 81 -17.52 -19.46 -24.30
C LEU A 81 -17.06 -18.57 -23.14
N TRP A 82 -17.95 -18.24 -22.22
CA TRP A 82 -17.56 -17.54 -20.99
C TRP A 82 -16.73 -18.41 -20.07
N MET A 83 -15.69 -17.83 -19.51
CA MET A 83 -14.89 -18.40 -18.43
C MET A 83 -15.03 -17.50 -17.20
N ALA A 84 -15.61 -18.02 -16.14
CA ALA A 84 -15.87 -17.28 -14.92
C ALA A 84 -15.18 -17.93 -13.71
N MET A 85 -14.92 -17.12 -12.69
CA MET A 85 -14.37 -17.57 -11.41
C MET A 85 -14.89 -16.69 -10.26
N ASP A 86 -15.18 -17.31 -9.11
CA ASP A 86 -15.21 -16.56 -7.85
C ASP A 86 -13.79 -16.20 -7.48
N ALA A 87 -13.47 -14.92 -7.51
CA ALA A 87 -12.12 -14.40 -7.25
C ALA A 87 -12.14 -13.13 -6.37
N GLU A 88 -12.90 -13.18 -5.26
CA GLU A 88 -13.10 -12.04 -4.36
C GLU A 88 -11.78 -11.51 -3.78
N TRP A 89 -10.77 -12.39 -3.63
CA TRP A 89 -9.40 -12.06 -3.24
C TRP A 89 -8.38 -12.63 -4.23
N GLY A 90 -8.69 -12.49 -5.52
CA GLY A 90 -7.87 -12.99 -6.63
C GLY A 90 -8.10 -14.48 -6.91
N ALA A 91 -7.35 -15.02 -7.87
CA ALA A 91 -7.46 -16.42 -8.28
C ALA A 91 -7.16 -17.41 -7.14
N ALA A 92 -6.45 -16.99 -6.10
CA ALA A 92 -6.18 -17.78 -4.89
C ALA A 92 -7.44 -18.25 -4.14
N MET A 93 -8.60 -17.66 -4.41
CA MET A 93 -9.88 -18.18 -3.88
C MET A 93 -10.19 -19.60 -4.41
N ARG A 94 -9.68 -19.93 -5.58
CA ARG A 94 -9.95 -21.20 -6.28
C ARG A 94 -8.68 -22.00 -6.60
N LEU A 95 -7.52 -21.34 -6.74
CA LEU A 95 -6.27 -21.95 -7.18
C LEU A 95 -5.21 -21.87 -6.08
N ASP A 96 -4.73 -23.02 -5.62
CA ASP A 96 -3.83 -23.13 -4.47
C ASP A 96 -2.41 -22.58 -4.74
N ASP A 97 -2.04 -22.39 -6.01
CA ASP A 97 -0.72 -21.93 -6.46
C ASP A 97 -0.68 -20.45 -6.86
N ARG A 98 -1.69 -19.68 -6.46
CA ARG A 98 -1.78 -18.24 -6.75
C ARG A 98 -1.65 -17.37 -5.51
N PRO A 99 -1.09 -16.14 -5.63
CA PRO A 99 -0.99 -15.23 -4.51
C PRO A 99 -2.38 -14.75 -4.08
N ARG A 100 -2.61 -14.73 -2.77
CA ARG A 100 -3.86 -14.22 -2.20
C ARG A 100 -3.80 -12.71 -2.07
N PHE A 101 -4.79 -12.00 -2.58
CA PHE A 101 -5.02 -10.58 -2.33
C PHE A 101 -5.72 -10.36 -0.98
N PRO A 102 -5.72 -9.10 -0.46
CA PRO A 102 -6.44 -8.79 0.77
C PRO A 102 -7.92 -9.08 0.68
N TYR A 103 -8.53 -9.47 1.79
CA TYR A 103 -9.98 -9.60 1.90
C TYR A 103 -10.68 -8.23 1.79
N ALA A 104 -11.96 -8.25 1.43
CA ALA A 104 -12.75 -7.01 1.30
C ALA A 104 -12.78 -6.19 2.60
N MET A 105 -12.85 -6.84 3.77
CA MET A 105 -12.78 -6.15 5.06
C MET A 105 -11.46 -5.40 5.26
N THR A 106 -10.33 -5.99 4.86
CA THR A 106 -9.02 -5.32 4.90
C THR A 106 -8.99 -4.13 3.94
N MET A 107 -9.52 -4.29 2.72
CA MET A 107 -9.65 -3.21 1.75
C MET A 107 -10.58 -2.09 2.26
N GLY A 108 -11.69 -2.44 2.92
CA GLY A 108 -12.59 -1.49 3.55
C GLY A 108 -11.93 -0.68 4.66
N ALA A 109 -11.10 -1.32 5.47
CA ALA A 109 -10.36 -0.65 6.54
C ALA A 109 -9.35 0.38 6.03
N CYS A 110 -8.81 0.21 4.82
CA CYS A 110 -7.82 1.14 4.27
C CYS A 110 -8.41 2.48 3.78
N GLN A 111 -9.72 2.59 3.58
CA GLN A 111 -10.45 3.79 3.17
C GLN A 111 -9.84 4.52 1.95
N ASP A 112 -9.31 3.74 0.98
CA ASP A 112 -8.62 4.26 -0.19
C ASP A 112 -9.15 3.60 -1.48
N THR A 113 -10.07 4.29 -2.15
CA THR A 113 -10.71 3.81 -3.37
C THR A 113 -9.73 3.65 -4.54
N ASP A 114 -8.71 4.51 -4.64
CA ASP A 114 -7.71 4.43 -5.72
C ASP A 114 -6.84 3.18 -5.54
N LEU A 115 -6.50 2.85 -4.30
CA LEU A 115 -5.75 1.64 -3.98
C LEU A 115 -6.59 0.38 -4.21
N VAL A 116 -7.87 0.39 -3.85
CA VAL A 116 -8.79 -0.74 -4.12
C VAL A 116 -8.96 -0.95 -5.62
N GLU A 117 -9.09 0.12 -6.40
CA GLU A 117 -9.17 0.06 -7.86
C GLU A 117 -7.88 -0.55 -8.45
N ALA A 118 -6.70 -0.12 -7.99
CA ALA A 118 -5.42 -0.66 -8.45
C ALA A 118 -5.22 -2.14 -8.06
N LEU A 119 -5.66 -2.55 -6.84
CA LEU A 119 -5.66 -3.95 -6.42
C LEU A 119 -6.57 -4.80 -7.31
N ALA A 120 -7.78 -4.34 -7.58
CA ALA A 120 -8.74 -5.04 -8.42
C ALA A 120 -8.29 -5.09 -9.90
N GLU A 121 -7.65 -4.04 -10.40
CA GLU A 121 -7.01 -4.05 -11.72
C GLU A 121 -5.91 -5.12 -11.80
N SER A 122 -5.09 -5.23 -10.75
CA SER A 122 -4.05 -6.27 -10.66
C SER A 122 -4.64 -7.68 -10.60
N MET A 123 -5.75 -7.88 -9.85
CA MET A 123 -6.50 -9.14 -9.85
C MET A 123 -7.09 -9.45 -11.23
N GLY A 124 -7.63 -8.44 -11.90
CA GLY A 124 -8.19 -8.57 -13.25
C GLY A 124 -7.14 -9.03 -14.26
N TRP A 125 -5.94 -8.47 -14.22
CA TRP A 125 -4.83 -8.92 -15.08
C TRP A 125 -4.41 -10.37 -14.80
N GLU A 126 -4.36 -10.80 -13.54
CA GLU A 126 -4.12 -12.20 -13.17
C GLU A 126 -5.20 -13.12 -13.76
N LEU A 127 -6.47 -12.75 -13.62
CA LEU A 127 -7.60 -13.51 -14.14
C LEU A 127 -7.55 -13.58 -15.68
N LYS A 128 -7.20 -12.50 -16.33
CA LYS A 128 -7.06 -12.46 -17.79
C LYS A 128 -5.92 -13.35 -18.30
N GLU A 129 -4.78 -13.37 -17.62
CA GLU A 129 -3.67 -14.30 -17.90
C GLU A 129 -4.11 -15.77 -17.76
N LEU A 130 -5.05 -16.06 -16.88
CA LEU A 130 -5.67 -17.37 -16.71
C LEU A 130 -6.81 -17.65 -17.72
N GLY A 131 -7.10 -16.69 -18.60
CA GLY A 131 -8.16 -16.82 -19.62
C GLY A 131 -9.58 -16.64 -19.10
N MET A 132 -9.75 -16.01 -17.92
CA MET A 132 -11.06 -15.68 -17.34
C MET A 132 -11.60 -14.39 -17.96
N HIS A 133 -12.94 -14.37 -18.16
CA HIS A 133 -13.67 -13.24 -18.71
C HIS A 133 -14.54 -12.55 -17.66
N ILE A 134 -14.92 -13.28 -16.60
CA ILE A 134 -15.83 -12.82 -15.53
C ILE A 134 -15.19 -13.12 -14.17
N SER A 135 -15.20 -12.13 -13.28
CA SER A 135 -15.02 -12.31 -11.84
C SER A 135 -16.35 -12.10 -11.11
N PHE A 136 -16.80 -13.09 -10.34
CA PHE A 136 -17.96 -12.92 -9.46
C PHE A 136 -17.56 -12.12 -8.21
N GLY A 137 -17.44 -10.83 -8.40
CA GLY A 137 -17.11 -9.77 -7.46
C GLY A 137 -17.28 -8.41 -8.13
N PRO A 138 -17.45 -7.35 -7.34
CA PRO A 138 -17.30 -7.23 -5.89
C PRO A 138 -18.46 -7.81 -5.08
N VAL A 139 -18.17 -8.16 -3.81
CA VAL A 139 -19.21 -8.36 -2.79
C VAL A 139 -19.70 -7.00 -2.36
N ALA A 140 -20.95 -6.69 -2.64
CA ALA A 140 -21.61 -5.42 -2.35
C ALA A 140 -22.54 -5.46 -1.13
N ASP A 141 -22.54 -6.60 -0.43
CA ASP A 141 -23.32 -6.80 0.79
C ASP A 141 -22.80 -5.90 1.90
N VAL A 142 -23.71 -5.16 2.55
CA VAL A 142 -23.41 -4.34 3.73
C VAL A 142 -23.41 -5.22 4.96
N ASN A 143 -22.29 -5.38 5.66
CA ASN A 143 -22.16 -6.23 6.84
C ASN A 143 -22.80 -5.58 8.07
N SER A 144 -24.13 -5.43 8.04
CA SER A 144 -24.90 -4.80 9.13
C SER A 144 -25.01 -5.71 10.36
N ASN A 145 -24.98 -7.02 10.17
CA ASN A 145 -24.81 -8.00 11.25
C ASN A 145 -23.32 -8.42 11.32
N PRO A 146 -22.54 -7.94 12.28
CA PRO A 146 -21.11 -8.29 12.38
C PRO A 146 -20.88 -9.78 12.61
N PHE A 147 -21.89 -10.52 13.13
CA PHE A 147 -21.85 -11.96 13.37
C PHE A 147 -22.36 -12.79 12.20
N ASN A 148 -22.60 -12.18 11.05
CA ASN A 148 -23.04 -12.89 9.84
C ASN A 148 -22.10 -14.07 9.50
N PRO A 149 -22.64 -15.29 9.32
CA PRO A 149 -21.80 -16.49 9.13
C PRO A 149 -21.18 -16.59 7.74
N VAL A 150 -21.72 -15.87 6.73
CA VAL A 150 -21.35 -16.01 5.32
C VAL A 150 -20.57 -14.83 4.81
N ILE A 151 -21.05 -13.62 5.04
CA ILE A 151 -20.49 -12.38 4.48
C ILE A 151 -19.30 -11.93 5.31
N GLY A 152 -19.48 -11.44 6.53
CA GLY A 152 -18.39 -11.13 7.45
C GLY A 152 -17.21 -10.42 6.77
N PHE A 153 -16.05 -11.08 6.78
CA PHE A 153 -14.79 -10.57 6.20
C PHE A 153 -14.81 -10.38 4.66
N ARG A 154 -15.83 -10.91 3.97
CA ARG A 154 -16.03 -10.75 2.53
C ARG A 154 -16.63 -9.39 2.16
N SER A 155 -17.23 -8.67 3.11
CA SER A 155 -17.77 -7.32 2.92
C SER A 155 -16.69 -6.26 3.13
N PHE A 156 -16.80 -5.13 2.43
CA PHE A 156 -15.97 -3.94 2.66
C PHE A 156 -16.30 -3.22 3.97
N GLY A 157 -17.47 -3.44 4.56
CA GLY A 157 -17.86 -2.83 5.82
C GLY A 157 -19.35 -2.83 6.14
N SER A 158 -19.71 -2.09 7.19
CA SER A 158 -21.08 -1.96 7.68
C SER A 158 -21.77 -0.64 7.27
N GLU A 159 -21.05 0.27 6.60
CA GLU A 159 -21.60 1.53 6.12
C GLU A 159 -21.92 1.45 4.63
N PRO A 160 -23.20 1.65 4.20
CA PRO A 160 -23.59 1.53 2.78
C PRO A 160 -22.78 2.43 1.83
N ARG A 161 -22.43 3.64 2.26
CA ARG A 161 -21.65 4.58 1.46
C ARG A 161 -20.23 4.07 1.20
N ASP A 162 -19.58 3.52 2.21
CA ASP A 162 -18.21 3.01 2.11
C ASP A 162 -18.20 1.73 1.27
N VAL A 163 -19.15 0.82 1.52
CA VAL A 163 -19.32 -0.41 0.72
C VAL A 163 -19.54 -0.06 -0.75
N LEU A 164 -20.43 0.90 -1.06
CA LEU A 164 -20.67 1.34 -2.43
C LEU A 164 -19.41 1.93 -3.09
N ALA A 165 -18.69 2.81 -2.39
CA ALA A 165 -17.49 3.43 -2.91
C ALA A 165 -16.39 2.40 -3.22
N MET A 166 -16.16 1.45 -2.31
CA MET A 166 -15.18 0.37 -2.49
C MET A 166 -15.60 -0.62 -3.56
N ALA A 167 -16.89 -1.00 -3.61
CA ALA A 167 -17.42 -1.91 -4.65
C ALA A 167 -17.31 -1.29 -6.06
N LEU A 168 -17.59 0.01 -6.21
CA LEU A 168 -17.39 0.72 -7.48
C LEU A 168 -15.92 0.79 -7.88
N ALA A 169 -15.02 1.06 -6.93
CA ALA A 169 -13.58 1.07 -7.19
C ALA A 169 -13.08 -0.32 -7.61
N TYR A 170 -13.50 -1.36 -6.90
CA TYR A 170 -13.17 -2.75 -7.24
C TYR A 170 -13.67 -3.12 -8.64
N ALA A 171 -14.92 -2.80 -8.96
CA ALA A 171 -15.49 -3.06 -10.28
C ALA A 171 -14.72 -2.33 -11.38
N ARG A 172 -14.41 -1.03 -11.20
CA ARG A 172 -13.61 -0.26 -12.16
C ARG A 172 -12.23 -0.87 -12.42
N GLY A 173 -11.58 -1.37 -11.37
CA GLY A 173 -10.29 -2.06 -11.51
C GLY A 173 -10.38 -3.30 -12.39
N LEU A 174 -11.37 -4.18 -12.17
CA LEU A 174 -11.61 -5.34 -13.01
C LEU A 174 -11.90 -4.95 -14.47
N GLU A 175 -12.78 -3.96 -14.67
CA GLU A 175 -13.15 -3.46 -16.01
C GLU A 175 -11.94 -2.88 -16.76
N LYS A 176 -11.03 -2.17 -16.09
CA LYS A 176 -9.77 -1.68 -16.69
C LYS A 176 -8.88 -2.81 -17.21
N ALA A 177 -8.87 -3.94 -16.53
CA ALA A 177 -8.17 -5.13 -17.00
C ALA A 177 -8.93 -5.89 -18.11
N GLY A 178 -10.17 -5.48 -18.41
CA GLY A 178 -11.03 -6.15 -19.38
C GLY A 178 -11.68 -7.43 -18.86
N VAL A 179 -11.91 -7.52 -17.55
CA VAL A 179 -12.66 -8.59 -16.87
C VAL A 179 -14.00 -8.04 -16.40
N MET A 180 -15.09 -8.73 -16.77
CA MET A 180 -16.44 -8.36 -16.39
C MET A 180 -16.65 -8.52 -14.89
N SER A 181 -17.06 -7.45 -14.22
CA SER A 181 -17.41 -7.44 -12.79
C SER A 181 -18.85 -7.91 -12.58
N CYS A 182 -19.15 -8.54 -11.43
CA CYS A 182 -20.48 -8.99 -11.06
C CYS A 182 -20.75 -8.67 -9.58
N ALA A 183 -21.52 -7.62 -9.34
CA ALA A 183 -21.88 -7.23 -7.97
C ALA A 183 -22.81 -8.28 -7.32
N LYS A 184 -22.52 -8.68 -6.08
CA LYS A 184 -23.26 -9.73 -5.38
C LYS A 184 -23.42 -9.42 -3.89
N HIS A 185 -24.47 -9.92 -3.23
CA HIS A 185 -25.55 -10.79 -3.68
C HIS A 185 -26.87 -10.01 -3.56
N PHE A 186 -27.44 -9.59 -4.70
CA PHE A 186 -28.66 -8.78 -4.70
C PHE A 186 -29.82 -9.49 -4.00
N PRO A 187 -30.57 -8.85 -3.10
CA PRO A 187 -30.58 -7.44 -2.74
C PRO A 187 -29.67 -7.07 -1.56
N GLY A 188 -28.91 -7.99 -1.00
CA GLY A 188 -27.98 -7.84 0.13
C GLY A 188 -28.12 -8.98 1.14
N HIS A 189 -27.02 -9.65 1.43
CA HIS A 189 -26.95 -10.84 2.30
C HIS A 189 -26.30 -10.54 3.67
N GLY A 190 -25.96 -9.26 3.95
CA GLY A 190 -25.10 -8.91 5.08
C GLY A 190 -25.75 -8.96 6.47
N ASP A 191 -27.07 -9.04 6.57
CA ASP A 191 -27.82 -9.05 7.84
C ASP A 191 -28.38 -10.45 8.22
N THR A 192 -28.08 -11.47 7.43
CA THR A 192 -28.63 -12.81 7.67
C THR A 192 -27.92 -13.52 8.82
N GLU A 193 -28.66 -14.40 9.52
CA GLU A 193 -28.16 -15.22 10.62
C GLU A 193 -27.81 -16.66 10.17
N LEU A 194 -28.29 -17.08 8.99
CA LEU A 194 -28.10 -18.41 8.42
C LEU A 194 -27.24 -18.37 7.16
N ASP A 195 -26.58 -19.49 6.86
CA ASP A 195 -25.78 -19.69 5.66
C ASP A 195 -26.64 -20.30 4.55
N SER A 196 -26.77 -19.56 3.43
CA SER A 196 -27.54 -20.00 2.25
C SER A 196 -27.00 -21.28 1.56
N HIS A 197 -25.78 -21.71 1.88
CA HIS A 197 -25.24 -22.99 1.46
C HIS A 197 -25.91 -24.18 2.19
N HIS A 198 -26.46 -23.96 3.37
CA HIS A 198 -26.97 -25.01 4.26
C HIS A 198 -28.46 -24.87 4.54
N ASP A 199 -29.03 -23.67 4.41
CA ASP A 199 -30.44 -23.38 4.70
C ASP A 199 -30.94 -22.20 3.85
N LEU A 200 -32.21 -21.83 3.95
CA LEU A 200 -32.80 -20.68 3.26
C LEU A 200 -32.97 -19.50 4.22
N PRO A 201 -32.05 -18.49 4.19
CA PRO A 201 -32.11 -17.34 5.09
C PRO A 201 -33.31 -16.45 4.79
N VAL A 202 -33.88 -15.84 5.84
CA VAL A 202 -34.98 -14.88 5.74
C VAL A 202 -34.52 -13.54 6.27
N LEU A 203 -34.73 -12.49 5.48
CA LEU A 203 -34.45 -11.12 5.88
C LEU A 203 -35.74 -10.38 6.24
N ASN A 204 -35.98 -10.20 7.56
CA ASN A 204 -37.16 -9.59 8.14
C ASN A 204 -36.94 -8.08 8.36
N LYS A 205 -36.94 -7.30 7.28
CA LYS A 205 -36.85 -5.83 7.31
C LYS A 205 -38.03 -5.19 6.59
N SER A 206 -38.42 -3.98 7.05
CA SER A 206 -39.37 -3.16 6.29
C SER A 206 -38.76 -2.67 4.99
N ARG A 207 -39.60 -2.26 4.07
CA ARG A 207 -39.11 -1.70 2.78
C ARG A 207 -38.21 -0.48 2.98
N GLU A 208 -38.54 0.41 3.91
CA GLU A 208 -37.76 1.59 4.23
C GLU A 208 -36.37 1.23 4.79
N GLN A 209 -36.32 0.21 5.64
CA GLN A 209 -35.04 -0.31 6.17
C GLN A 209 -34.15 -0.87 5.06
N LEU A 210 -34.74 -1.65 4.14
CA LEU A 210 -34.03 -2.19 2.98
C LEU A 210 -33.54 -1.06 2.05
N ASP A 211 -34.41 -0.08 1.75
CA ASP A 211 -34.08 1.05 0.87
C ASP A 211 -32.95 1.92 1.45
N SER A 212 -32.85 2.03 2.77
CA SER A 212 -31.80 2.79 3.44
C SER A 212 -30.47 2.07 3.57
N LEU A 213 -30.46 0.74 3.57
CA LEU A 213 -29.28 -0.08 3.83
C LEU A 213 -28.89 -0.93 2.60
N GLU A 214 -29.49 -2.13 2.45
CA GLU A 214 -29.08 -3.10 1.43
C GLU A 214 -29.32 -2.58 0.00
N LEU A 215 -30.55 -2.13 -0.28
CA LEU A 215 -30.94 -1.68 -1.61
C LEU A 215 -30.23 -0.39 -2.03
N SER A 216 -29.83 0.48 -1.09
CA SER A 216 -29.12 1.72 -1.40
C SER A 216 -27.79 1.47 -2.12
N THR A 217 -27.05 0.44 -1.67
CA THR A 217 -25.79 0.04 -2.28
C THR A 217 -26.00 -0.49 -3.70
N PHE A 218 -26.94 -1.42 -3.91
CA PHE A 218 -27.20 -2.00 -5.23
C PHE A 218 -27.78 -0.97 -6.22
N ARG A 219 -28.57 0.00 -5.73
CA ARG A 219 -29.04 1.12 -6.57
C ARG A 219 -27.88 1.97 -7.11
N GLY A 220 -26.83 2.16 -6.32
CA GLY A 220 -25.62 2.84 -6.76
C GLY A 220 -24.79 2.03 -7.78
N LEU A 221 -25.04 0.73 -7.91
CA LEU A 221 -24.31 -0.19 -8.80
C LEU A 221 -25.03 -0.51 -10.12
N LEU A 222 -26.14 0.16 -10.44
CA LEU A 222 -26.92 -0.09 -11.66
C LEU A 222 -26.14 0.12 -12.96
N GLY A 223 -25.03 0.84 -12.91
CA GLY A 223 -24.11 1.03 -14.03
C GLY A 223 -23.20 -0.16 -14.34
N LEU A 224 -23.11 -1.15 -13.46
CA LEU A 224 -22.24 -2.30 -13.64
C LEU A 224 -22.75 -3.28 -14.69
N PRO A 225 -21.87 -4.04 -15.37
CA PRO A 225 -22.24 -4.96 -16.45
C PRO A 225 -23.03 -6.18 -15.99
N SER A 226 -22.87 -6.61 -14.75
CA SER A 226 -23.63 -7.73 -14.22
C SER A 226 -23.86 -7.66 -12.70
N MET A 227 -24.92 -8.36 -12.26
CA MET A 227 -25.28 -8.58 -10.86
C MET A 227 -25.64 -10.05 -10.64
N MET A 228 -25.47 -10.52 -9.41
CA MET A 228 -25.87 -11.87 -9.00
C MET A 228 -26.99 -11.79 -7.97
N SER A 229 -28.09 -12.55 -8.22
CA SER A 229 -29.24 -12.66 -7.33
C SER A 229 -29.01 -13.69 -6.22
N ALA A 230 -29.40 -13.36 -4.99
CA ALA A 230 -29.18 -14.19 -3.81
C ALA A 230 -30.25 -15.24 -3.56
N HIS A 231 -29.88 -16.35 -2.90
CA HIS A 231 -30.82 -17.35 -2.37
C HIS A 231 -31.24 -17.00 -0.93
N LEU A 232 -32.06 -15.98 -0.78
CA LEU A 232 -32.64 -15.55 0.51
C LEU A 232 -34.05 -14.99 0.31
N ILE A 233 -34.93 -15.21 1.26
CA ILE A 233 -36.29 -14.64 1.28
C ILE A 233 -36.23 -13.21 1.84
N VAL A 234 -36.90 -12.29 1.15
CA VAL A 234 -37.06 -10.90 1.61
C VAL A 234 -38.56 -10.55 1.52
N HIS A 235 -39.26 -10.66 2.63
CA HIS A 235 -40.72 -10.51 2.66
C HIS A 235 -41.19 -9.12 2.13
N ALA A 236 -40.43 -8.07 2.37
CA ALA A 236 -40.75 -6.73 1.84
C ALA A 236 -40.58 -6.60 0.31
N LEU A 237 -40.00 -7.57 -0.37
CA LEU A 237 -39.87 -7.68 -1.83
C LEU A 237 -40.68 -8.85 -2.38
N ASP A 238 -41.26 -9.64 -1.50
CA ASP A 238 -42.05 -10.84 -1.85
C ASP A 238 -43.52 -10.46 -2.03
N SER A 239 -44.10 -10.91 -3.10
CA SER A 239 -45.57 -10.77 -3.34
C SER A 239 -46.40 -11.84 -2.64
N GLY A 240 -45.92 -12.41 -1.53
CA GLY A 240 -46.60 -13.45 -0.76
C GLY A 240 -46.31 -14.88 -1.28
N LEU A 241 -45.18 -15.05 -1.98
CA LEU A 241 -44.78 -16.34 -2.57
C LEU A 241 -43.83 -17.14 -1.70
N ASP A 242 -43.23 -16.54 -0.67
CA ASP A 242 -42.17 -17.14 0.18
C ASP A 242 -41.01 -17.77 -0.61
N LEU A 243 -40.62 -17.11 -1.72
CA LEU A 243 -39.56 -17.57 -2.60
C LEU A 243 -38.26 -16.81 -2.37
N PRO A 244 -37.09 -17.46 -2.52
CA PRO A 244 -35.83 -16.71 -2.53
C PRO A 244 -35.78 -15.71 -3.70
N VAL A 245 -35.11 -14.62 -3.50
CA VAL A 245 -35.00 -13.52 -4.51
C VAL A 245 -34.59 -14.03 -5.88
N SER A 246 -33.67 -14.98 -5.96
CA SER A 246 -33.28 -15.64 -7.21
C SER A 246 -34.40 -16.34 -7.96
N LEU A 247 -35.50 -16.66 -7.28
CA LEU A 247 -36.71 -17.33 -7.83
C LEU A 247 -37.94 -16.40 -7.78
N ASN A 248 -37.80 -15.15 -7.36
CA ASN A 248 -38.90 -14.21 -7.14
C ASN A 248 -39.03 -13.17 -8.25
N PRO A 249 -40.07 -13.22 -9.11
CA PRO A 249 -40.29 -12.26 -10.19
C PRO A 249 -40.50 -10.81 -9.72
N ALA A 250 -41.10 -10.61 -8.54
CA ALA A 250 -41.32 -9.27 -8.03
C ALA A 250 -39.97 -8.54 -7.72
N ALA A 251 -38.99 -9.30 -7.22
CA ALA A 251 -37.68 -8.75 -6.89
C ALA A 251 -36.82 -8.49 -8.15
N LEU A 252 -36.71 -9.45 -9.06
CA LEU A 252 -35.82 -9.35 -10.21
C LEU A 252 -36.49 -8.63 -11.39
N GLU A 253 -37.60 -9.16 -11.88
CA GLU A 253 -38.27 -8.55 -13.02
C GLU A 253 -39.02 -7.27 -12.63
N GLY A 254 -39.65 -7.25 -11.45
CA GLY A 254 -40.42 -6.11 -10.95
C GLY A 254 -39.52 -4.96 -10.53
N LEU A 255 -38.72 -5.16 -9.50
CA LEU A 255 -37.89 -4.10 -8.91
C LEU A 255 -36.66 -3.81 -9.76
N LEU A 256 -35.80 -4.83 -10.01
CA LEU A 256 -34.48 -4.59 -10.60
C LEU A 256 -34.59 -4.23 -12.11
N ARG A 257 -35.39 -4.97 -12.91
CA ARG A 257 -35.55 -4.73 -14.34
C ARG A 257 -36.48 -3.57 -14.65
N ARG A 258 -37.74 -3.62 -14.20
CA ARG A 258 -38.74 -2.63 -14.61
C ARG A 258 -38.65 -1.32 -13.83
N GLN A 259 -38.59 -1.39 -12.50
CA GLN A 259 -38.60 -0.18 -11.68
C GLN A 259 -37.27 0.56 -11.71
N TRP A 260 -36.14 -0.15 -11.60
CA TRP A 260 -34.80 0.44 -11.60
C TRP A 260 -34.16 0.52 -12.99
N GLY A 261 -34.73 -0.18 -13.98
CA GLY A 261 -34.26 -0.11 -15.36
C GLY A 261 -32.91 -0.78 -15.60
N TYR A 262 -32.50 -1.73 -14.77
CA TYR A 262 -31.19 -2.38 -14.89
C TYR A 262 -31.03 -3.07 -16.27
N LYS A 263 -29.93 -2.80 -16.97
CA LYS A 263 -29.66 -3.28 -18.34
C LYS A 263 -28.60 -4.37 -18.42
N GLY A 264 -27.82 -4.59 -17.32
CA GLY A 264 -26.76 -5.58 -17.28
C GLY A 264 -27.27 -7.01 -17.20
N VAL A 265 -26.36 -7.98 -17.25
CA VAL A 265 -26.67 -9.42 -17.11
C VAL A 265 -26.97 -9.75 -15.65
N ILE A 266 -28.05 -10.48 -15.41
CA ILE A 266 -28.38 -11.03 -14.08
C ILE A 266 -28.00 -12.51 -14.04
N PHE A 267 -27.08 -12.87 -13.16
CA PHE A 267 -26.74 -14.26 -12.84
C PHE A 267 -27.55 -14.71 -11.64
N SER A 268 -28.05 -15.95 -11.64
CA SER A 268 -28.43 -16.56 -10.37
C SER A 268 -27.20 -16.85 -9.54
N ASP A 269 -27.29 -16.88 -8.21
CA ASP A 269 -26.31 -17.60 -7.41
C ASP A 269 -26.34 -19.09 -7.75
N ALA A 270 -25.39 -19.87 -7.26
CA ALA A 270 -25.22 -21.27 -7.66
C ALA A 270 -26.45 -22.14 -7.30
N LEU A 271 -27.17 -22.62 -8.32
CA LEU A 271 -28.45 -23.31 -8.16
C LEU A 271 -28.34 -24.64 -7.42
N ASN A 272 -27.15 -25.22 -7.26
CA ASN A 272 -26.91 -26.39 -6.43
C ASN A 272 -26.92 -26.09 -4.92
N MET A 273 -26.95 -24.83 -4.48
CA MET A 273 -27.02 -24.44 -3.07
C MET A 273 -28.41 -24.80 -2.50
N LYS A 274 -28.46 -25.24 -1.22
CA LYS A 274 -29.71 -25.68 -0.59
C LYS A 274 -30.79 -24.61 -0.55
N GLY A 275 -30.42 -23.36 -0.39
CA GLY A 275 -31.34 -22.22 -0.43
C GLY A 275 -32.17 -22.11 -1.73
N ALA A 276 -31.76 -22.76 -2.81
CA ALA A 276 -32.54 -22.86 -4.05
C ALA A 276 -32.94 -24.28 -4.40
N SER A 277 -32.02 -25.25 -4.32
CA SER A 277 -32.21 -26.63 -4.81
C SER A 277 -33.29 -27.42 -4.09
N GLN A 278 -33.65 -27.04 -2.88
CA GLN A 278 -34.77 -27.63 -2.16
C GLN A 278 -36.14 -27.07 -2.55
N CYS A 279 -36.21 -25.94 -3.28
CA CYS A 279 -37.50 -25.33 -3.64
C CYS A 279 -38.17 -26.08 -4.79
N TYR A 280 -37.41 -26.56 -5.78
CA TYR A 280 -37.91 -27.22 -6.98
C TYR A 280 -36.96 -28.33 -7.45
N PRO A 281 -37.48 -29.36 -8.14
CA PRO A 281 -36.63 -30.38 -8.76
C PRO A 281 -35.86 -29.83 -9.96
N PRO A 282 -34.71 -30.46 -10.36
CA PRO A 282 -33.96 -30.11 -11.55
C PRO A 282 -34.85 -30.02 -12.81
N GLY A 283 -34.66 -29.01 -13.61
CA GLY A 283 -35.45 -28.58 -14.72
C GLY A 283 -36.47 -27.50 -14.34
N GLU A 284 -37.33 -27.77 -13.35
CA GLU A 284 -38.31 -26.77 -12.87
C GLU A 284 -37.61 -25.63 -12.10
N LEU A 285 -36.54 -25.90 -11.33
CA LEU A 285 -35.74 -24.92 -10.65
C LEU A 285 -35.14 -23.89 -11.64
N GLU A 286 -34.52 -24.38 -12.69
CA GLU A 286 -33.93 -23.58 -13.74
C GLU A 286 -34.97 -22.73 -14.46
N TRP A 287 -36.10 -23.32 -14.78
CA TRP A 287 -37.22 -22.62 -15.39
C TRP A 287 -37.76 -21.49 -14.48
N LYS A 288 -37.96 -21.75 -13.20
CA LYS A 288 -38.42 -20.75 -12.22
C LYS A 288 -37.42 -19.62 -12.05
N ALA A 289 -36.11 -19.92 -12.05
CA ALA A 289 -35.05 -18.89 -12.00
C ALA A 289 -35.08 -17.98 -13.24
N LEU A 290 -35.33 -18.52 -14.43
CA LEU A 290 -35.49 -17.71 -15.65
C LEU A 290 -36.75 -16.85 -15.63
N GLN A 291 -37.89 -17.40 -15.14
CA GLN A 291 -39.15 -16.66 -14.96
C GLN A 291 -38.99 -15.50 -13.99
N ALA A 292 -38.18 -15.68 -12.94
CA ALA A 292 -37.88 -14.63 -11.97
C ALA A 292 -37.15 -13.43 -12.55
N GLY A 293 -36.40 -13.61 -13.64
CA GLY A 293 -35.69 -12.51 -14.30
C GLY A 293 -34.19 -12.70 -14.47
N ASN A 294 -33.59 -13.83 -14.00
CA ASN A 294 -32.20 -14.14 -14.28
C ASN A 294 -31.97 -14.34 -15.78
N ASP A 295 -30.80 -13.93 -16.27
CA ASP A 295 -30.37 -14.16 -17.66
C ASP A 295 -29.52 -15.42 -17.74
N VAL A 296 -28.72 -15.70 -16.72
CA VAL A 296 -27.78 -16.82 -16.66
C VAL A 296 -27.99 -17.65 -15.41
N LEU A 297 -28.12 -18.95 -15.63
CA LEU A 297 -28.27 -19.98 -14.60
C LEU A 297 -26.91 -20.53 -14.22
N LEU A 298 -26.45 -20.22 -13.01
CA LEU A 298 -25.14 -20.62 -12.54
C LEU A 298 -25.18 -21.99 -11.86
N TYR A 299 -24.21 -22.86 -12.18
CA TYR A 299 -24.02 -24.17 -11.58
C TYR A 299 -25.22 -25.11 -11.80
N VAL A 300 -25.68 -25.21 -13.03
CA VAL A 300 -26.76 -26.15 -13.41
C VAL A 300 -26.24 -27.60 -13.32
N THR A 301 -26.90 -28.44 -12.55
CA THR A 301 -26.48 -29.84 -12.29
C THR A 301 -27.01 -30.83 -13.30
N ASP A 302 -28.19 -30.59 -13.88
CA ASP A 302 -28.84 -31.44 -14.90
C ASP A 302 -29.27 -30.63 -16.12
N VAL A 303 -28.29 -30.37 -17.00
CA VAL A 303 -28.48 -29.53 -18.21
C VAL A 303 -29.55 -30.12 -19.14
N PRO A 304 -29.59 -31.45 -19.41
CA PRO A 304 -30.65 -32.08 -20.24
C PRO A 304 -32.05 -31.75 -19.74
N LYS A 305 -32.34 -31.94 -18.43
CA LYS A 305 -33.66 -31.64 -17.87
C LYS A 305 -33.96 -30.13 -17.89
N ALA A 306 -32.98 -29.27 -17.62
CA ALA A 306 -33.17 -27.84 -17.71
C ALA A 306 -33.56 -27.41 -19.12
N VAL A 307 -32.84 -27.86 -20.15
CA VAL A 307 -33.15 -27.55 -21.55
C VAL A 307 -34.51 -28.11 -21.94
N GLN A 308 -34.83 -29.37 -21.61
CA GLN A 308 -36.10 -29.99 -21.90
C GLN A 308 -37.28 -29.22 -21.29
N ARG A 309 -37.18 -28.80 -20.01
CA ARG A 309 -38.28 -28.05 -19.35
C ARG A 309 -38.48 -26.66 -19.98
N ILE A 310 -37.39 -25.98 -20.34
CA ILE A 310 -37.46 -24.68 -20.99
C ILE A 310 -38.03 -24.80 -22.41
N GLU A 311 -37.66 -25.82 -23.19
CA GLU A 311 -38.26 -26.13 -24.50
C GLU A 311 -39.75 -26.36 -24.37
N GLN A 312 -40.19 -27.15 -23.36
CA GLN A 312 -41.61 -27.40 -23.07
C GLN A 312 -42.37 -26.11 -22.76
N ALA A 313 -41.78 -25.21 -21.98
CA ALA A 313 -42.38 -23.91 -21.64
C ALA A 313 -42.61 -23.03 -22.89
N LEU A 314 -41.65 -23.03 -23.80
CA LEU A 314 -41.79 -22.32 -25.09
C LEU A 314 -42.86 -22.94 -25.98
N LEU A 315 -42.90 -24.27 -26.10
CA LEU A 315 -43.91 -24.99 -26.88
C LEU A 315 -45.31 -24.82 -26.33
N ALA A 316 -45.45 -24.77 -24.99
CA ALA A 316 -46.73 -24.58 -24.30
C ALA A 316 -47.20 -23.10 -24.30
N GLY A 317 -46.41 -22.18 -24.80
CA GLY A 317 -46.68 -20.74 -24.76
C GLY A 317 -46.57 -20.10 -23.38
N GLU A 318 -45.99 -20.80 -22.39
CA GLU A 318 -45.67 -20.24 -21.07
C GLU A 318 -44.60 -19.13 -21.15
N TRP A 319 -43.79 -19.17 -22.22
CA TRP A 319 -42.78 -18.21 -22.54
C TRP A 319 -42.67 -17.93 -24.03
N THR A 320 -42.20 -16.78 -24.42
CA THR A 320 -42.06 -16.41 -25.84
C THR A 320 -40.61 -16.49 -26.30
N GLU A 321 -40.40 -16.88 -27.58
CA GLU A 321 -39.05 -16.86 -28.13
C GLU A 321 -38.45 -15.42 -28.13
N ALA A 322 -39.25 -14.38 -28.27
CA ALA A 322 -38.82 -13.00 -28.17
C ALA A 322 -38.23 -12.68 -26.78
N ALA A 323 -38.82 -13.18 -25.70
CA ALA A 323 -38.31 -13.01 -24.35
C ALA A 323 -37.01 -13.81 -24.12
N LEU A 324 -36.89 -15.00 -24.72
CA LEU A 324 -35.63 -15.74 -24.75
C LEU A 324 -34.54 -14.94 -25.52
N ASP A 325 -34.89 -14.46 -26.69
CA ASP A 325 -33.97 -13.69 -27.54
C ASP A 325 -33.47 -12.42 -26.85
N GLU A 326 -34.29 -11.78 -26.02
CA GLU A 326 -33.88 -10.61 -25.25
C GLU A 326 -32.78 -10.94 -24.22
N LYS A 327 -32.91 -12.09 -23.53
CA LYS A 327 -31.87 -12.55 -22.59
C LYS A 327 -30.58 -12.95 -23.33
N VAL A 328 -30.72 -13.68 -24.46
CA VAL A 328 -29.58 -14.08 -25.29
C VAL A 328 -28.85 -12.85 -25.87
N ARG A 329 -29.59 -11.80 -26.30
CA ARG A 329 -28.97 -10.54 -26.74
C ARG A 329 -28.09 -9.92 -25.66
N ARG A 330 -28.57 -9.85 -24.41
CA ARG A 330 -27.77 -9.32 -23.28
C ARG A 330 -26.48 -10.14 -23.08
N ILE A 331 -26.60 -11.45 -23.14
CA ILE A 331 -25.47 -12.39 -23.01
C ILE A 331 -24.48 -12.20 -24.18
N LEU A 332 -24.95 -12.19 -25.42
CA LEU A 332 -24.11 -12.00 -26.61
C LEU A 332 -23.41 -10.63 -26.60
N SER A 333 -24.14 -9.57 -26.26
CA SER A 333 -23.55 -8.22 -26.10
C SER A 333 -22.39 -8.23 -25.09
N ALA A 334 -22.56 -8.85 -23.94
CA ALA A 334 -21.48 -8.97 -22.96
C ALA A 334 -20.34 -9.89 -23.46
N LYS A 335 -20.64 -10.99 -24.19
CA LYS A 335 -19.61 -11.81 -24.84
C LYS A 335 -18.82 -11.05 -25.88
N TYR A 336 -19.48 -10.23 -26.69
CA TYR A 336 -18.79 -9.38 -27.64
C TYR A 336 -17.78 -8.47 -26.96
N ARG A 337 -18.17 -7.82 -25.85
CA ARG A 337 -17.31 -6.88 -25.12
C ARG A 337 -16.15 -7.56 -24.40
N TYR A 338 -16.39 -8.66 -23.69
CA TYR A 338 -15.41 -9.24 -22.76
C TYR A 338 -14.69 -10.48 -23.30
N VAL A 339 -15.25 -11.20 -24.30
CA VAL A 339 -14.63 -12.38 -24.90
C VAL A 339 -13.96 -12.04 -26.22
N LEU A 340 -14.66 -11.33 -27.12
CA LEU A 340 -14.14 -11.03 -28.46
C LEU A 340 -13.28 -9.77 -28.47
N ASN A 341 -13.77 -8.66 -27.89
CA ASN A 341 -13.08 -7.37 -27.88
C ASN A 341 -12.29 -7.10 -26.59
N GLY A 342 -12.48 -7.88 -25.57
CA GLY A 342 -11.66 -7.81 -24.34
C GLY A 342 -10.15 -8.07 -24.58
N LEU A 343 -9.76 -8.41 -25.80
CA LEU A 343 -8.38 -8.45 -26.29
C LEU A 343 -7.91 -7.10 -26.89
N GLU A 344 -8.82 -6.19 -27.18
CA GLU A 344 -8.54 -4.84 -27.67
C GLU A 344 -8.62 -3.84 -26.51
N SER A 345 -7.62 -3.87 -25.62
CA SER A 345 -7.22 -2.66 -24.90
C SER A 345 -6.93 -1.57 -25.95
N PRO A 346 -7.17 -0.27 -25.70
CA PRO A 346 -6.86 0.82 -26.62
C PRO A 346 -5.45 0.79 -27.22
N ASN A 347 -4.59 -0.10 -26.73
CA ASN A 347 -3.20 -0.30 -27.19
C ASN A 347 -2.94 -1.63 -27.95
N GLY A 348 -3.97 -2.42 -28.34
CA GLY A 348 -3.90 -3.61 -29.20
C GLY A 348 -3.32 -4.87 -28.54
N PRO A 349 -3.69 -6.08 -29.04
CA PRO A 349 -3.11 -7.32 -28.57
C PRO A 349 -1.63 -7.41 -28.98
N GLY A 350 -0.76 -7.48 -28.01
CA GLY A 350 0.69 -7.66 -28.23
C GLY A 350 1.56 -6.43 -27.97
N LYS A 351 0.99 -5.28 -27.56
CA LYS A 351 1.75 -4.07 -27.20
C LYS A 351 1.44 -3.55 -25.79
N THR A 352 1.08 -4.40 -24.87
CA THR A 352 1.21 -4.03 -23.46
C THR A 352 2.68 -4.05 -23.11
N ASN A 353 3.31 -2.89 -23.24
CA ASN A 353 4.65 -2.70 -22.71
C ASN A 353 4.60 -3.07 -21.23
N PRO A 354 5.38 -4.05 -20.75
CA PRO A 354 5.38 -4.44 -19.33
C PRO A 354 5.65 -3.26 -18.38
N THR A 355 6.15 -2.16 -18.92
CA THR A 355 6.42 -0.90 -18.21
C THR A 355 5.20 -0.04 -17.88
N ASN A 356 4.01 -0.34 -18.45
CA ASN A 356 2.74 0.36 -18.14
C ASN A 356 1.80 -0.44 -17.22
N ARG A 357 2.25 -1.59 -16.69
CA ARG A 357 1.48 -2.30 -15.68
C ARG A 357 1.35 -1.45 -14.42
N ALA A 358 0.17 -1.48 -13.81
CA ALA A 358 -0.03 -1.07 -12.42
C ALA A 358 1.11 -1.60 -11.53
N LEU A 359 1.35 -0.95 -10.41
CA LEU A 359 2.36 -1.36 -9.42
C LEU A 359 2.30 -2.87 -9.17
N PRO A 360 3.44 -3.53 -8.87
CA PRO A 360 3.44 -4.97 -8.57
C PRO A 360 2.38 -5.33 -7.53
N PRO A 361 1.68 -6.49 -7.67
CA PRO A 361 0.63 -6.89 -6.74
C PRO A 361 1.06 -6.87 -5.28
N SER A 362 2.29 -7.31 -4.99
CA SER A 362 2.87 -7.29 -3.66
C SER A 362 2.99 -5.88 -3.08
N LEU A 363 3.33 -4.90 -3.92
CA LEU A 363 3.41 -3.50 -3.59
C LEU A 363 2.03 -2.97 -3.14
N LEU A 364 1.01 -3.24 -3.93
CA LEU A 364 -0.36 -2.82 -3.65
C LEU A 364 -0.93 -3.48 -2.38
N GLN A 365 -0.63 -4.78 -2.18
CA GLN A 365 -1.08 -5.53 -1.00
C GLN A 365 -0.49 -4.94 0.29
N ASN A 366 0.81 -4.69 0.32
CA ASN A 366 1.45 -4.10 1.50
C ASN A 366 0.94 -2.69 1.80
N ARG A 367 0.69 -1.87 0.76
CA ARG A 367 0.01 -0.58 0.94
C ARG A 367 -1.34 -0.75 1.61
N CYS A 368 -2.11 -1.74 1.15
CA CYS A 368 -3.42 -2.02 1.72
C CYS A 368 -3.31 -2.35 3.21
N PHE A 369 -2.39 -3.25 3.61
CA PHE A 369 -2.20 -3.61 5.01
C PHE A 369 -1.71 -2.45 5.87
N ASN A 370 -0.82 -1.61 5.35
CA ASN A 370 -0.38 -0.41 6.08
C ASN A 370 -1.51 0.59 6.26
N LYS A 371 -2.29 0.84 5.21
CA LYS A 371 -3.45 1.74 5.30
C LYS A 371 -4.61 1.17 6.10
N ALA A 372 -4.78 -0.15 6.09
CA ALA A 372 -5.82 -0.83 6.84
C ALA A 372 -5.50 -0.95 8.34
N LEU A 373 -4.20 -0.94 8.72
CA LEU A 373 -3.79 -1.15 10.10
C LEU A 373 -4.50 -0.20 11.04
N THR A 374 -5.26 -0.75 11.98
CA THR A 374 -6.14 0.01 12.89
C THR A 374 -5.61 -0.09 14.32
N VAL A 375 -5.48 1.05 15.00
CA VAL A 375 -5.14 1.11 16.42
C VAL A 375 -6.39 1.24 17.24
N TRP A 376 -6.54 0.38 18.23
CA TRP A 376 -7.51 0.52 19.29
C TRP A 376 -6.78 0.69 20.63
N ASN A 377 -7.07 1.79 21.34
CA ASN A 377 -6.37 2.10 22.59
C ASN A 377 -7.32 2.68 23.64
N PRO A 378 -7.90 1.84 24.48
CA PRO A 378 -8.85 2.29 25.51
C PRO A 378 -8.20 2.97 26.72
N ALA A 379 -6.89 2.81 26.93
CA ALA A 379 -6.22 3.19 28.17
C ALA A 379 -5.08 4.24 28.04
N GLY A 380 -4.89 4.82 26.87
CA GLY A 380 -3.77 5.75 26.58
C GLY A 380 -2.65 5.08 25.78
N SER A 381 -1.93 5.87 24.97
CA SER A 381 -0.97 5.35 24.00
C SER A 381 0.38 5.03 24.62
N ILE A 382 0.86 3.80 24.39
CA ILE A 382 2.27 3.41 24.55
C ILE A 382 2.99 3.33 23.19
N LEU A 383 2.32 3.72 22.10
CA LEU A 383 2.88 3.74 20.76
C LEU A 383 3.44 5.13 20.42
N PRO A 384 4.55 5.22 19.67
CA PRO A 384 5.42 4.10 19.32
C PRO A 384 6.27 3.63 20.51
N GLU A 385 6.68 2.35 20.46
CA GLU A 385 7.62 1.81 21.46
C GLU A 385 8.95 2.57 21.42
N GLN A 386 9.33 3.15 22.55
CA GLN A 386 10.48 4.06 22.66
C GLN A 386 11.75 3.41 23.23
N ARG A 387 11.68 2.15 23.68
CA ARG A 387 12.80 1.44 24.31
C ARG A 387 13.16 0.18 23.53
N PRO A 388 13.83 0.29 22.37
CA PRO A 388 14.19 -0.88 21.57
C PRO A 388 15.12 -1.85 22.32
N ASP A 389 15.88 -1.37 23.32
CA ASP A 389 16.86 -2.16 24.09
C ASP A 389 16.29 -2.76 25.39
N GLY A 390 14.99 -2.62 25.64
CA GLY A 390 14.32 -3.19 26.82
C GLY A 390 14.25 -4.72 26.79
N GLN A 391 14.31 -5.36 27.98
CA GLN A 391 13.99 -6.77 28.09
C GLN A 391 12.53 -7.02 27.73
N ARG A 392 12.30 -7.74 26.64
CA ARG A 392 10.98 -7.90 26.04
C ARG A 392 10.66 -9.34 25.71
N LEU A 393 9.43 -9.74 25.99
CA LEU A 393 8.90 -11.02 25.54
C LEU A 393 7.98 -10.82 24.32
N TYR A 394 8.21 -11.56 23.25
CA TYR A 394 7.24 -11.74 22.17
C TYR A 394 6.46 -13.03 22.42
N LEU A 395 5.21 -12.89 22.85
CA LEU A 395 4.31 -14.00 23.13
C LEU A 395 3.37 -14.23 21.94
N ALA A 396 3.61 -15.27 21.17
CA ALA A 396 2.74 -15.67 20.07
C ALA A 396 1.65 -16.63 20.55
N LEU A 397 0.40 -16.22 20.42
CA LEU A 397 -0.78 -16.99 20.78
C LEU A 397 -1.45 -17.55 19.53
N GLY A 398 -1.31 -18.85 19.28
CA GLY A 398 -1.78 -19.52 18.08
C GLY A 398 -0.82 -19.40 16.88
N GLY A 399 -1.36 -19.65 15.66
CA GLY A 399 -0.62 -19.57 14.40
C GLY A 399 0.18 -20.81 14.04
N ASP A 400 0.31 -21.04 12.74
CA ASP A 400 1.12 -22.13 12.19
C ASP A 400 2.60 -21.71 11.98
N SER A 401 2.84 -20.41 11.73
CA SER A 401 4.17 -19.82 11.49
C SER A 401 4.39 -18.52 12.28
N PRO A 402 4.22 -18.51 13.61
CA PRO A 402 4.28 -17.27 14.42
C PRO A 402 5.68 -16.64 14.49
N ARG A 403 6.73 -17.39 14.09
CA ARG A 403 8.10 -16.88 14.01
C ARG A 403 8.29 -15.81 12.93
N ASP A 404 7.46 -15.78 11.90
CA ASP A 404 7.60 -14.79 10.83
C ASP A 404 7.33 -13.36 11.34
N ALA A 405 6.30 -13.19 12.18
CA ALA A 405 6.03 -11.90 12.83
C ALA A 405 7.14 -11.53 13.84
N TYR A 406 7.62 -12.48 14.63
CA TYR A 406 8.75 -12.31 15.53
C TYR A 406 10.03 -11.89 14.79
N ASN A 407 10.35 -12.53 13.66
CA ASN A 407 11.52 -12.19 12.85
C ASN A 407 11.46 -10.75 12.33
N ARG A 408 10.25 -10.25 12.03
CA ARG A 408 10.04 -8.84 11.66
C ARG A 408 10.34 -7.91 12.82
N LEU A 409 9.93 -8.27 14.04
CA LEU A 409 10.21 -7.49 15.24
C LEU A 409 11.72 -7.37 15.47
N GLY A 410 12.47 -8.45 15.23
CA GLY A 410 13.93 -8.49 15.36
C GLY A 410 14.68 -7.47 14.47
N LEU A 411 14.03 -6.87 13.46
CA LEU A 411 14.61 -5.79 12.66
C LEU A 411 14.64 -4.44 13.41
N TYR A 412 13.92 -4.32 14.53
CA TYR A 412 13.76 -3.09 15.29
C TYR A 412 14.24 -3.21 16.73
N ALA A 413 13.99 -4.37 17.36
CA ALA A 413 14.29 -4.58 18.76
C ALA A 413 14.62 -6.04 19.05
N GLN A 414 15.35 -6.28 20.15
CA GLN A 414 15.52 -7.62 20.69
C GLN A 414 14.31 -8.03 21.53
N ALA A 415 13.92 -9.29 21.44
CA ALA A 415 12.91 -9.90 22.27
C ALA A 415 13.17 -11.40 22.37
N ASP A 416 12.79 -12.01 23.49
CA ASP A 416 12.75 -13.46 23.58
C ASP A 416 11.39 -13.96 23.04
N PHE A 417 11.38 -15.17 22.50
CA PHE A 417 10.22 -15.71 21.79
C PHE A 417 9.56 -16.83 22.59
N LEU A 418 8.24 -16.71 22.81
CA LEU A 418 7.41 -17.77 23.39
C LEU A 418 6.19 -18.02 22.50
N HIS A 419 5.94 -19.28 22.15
CA HIS A 419 4.78 -19.68 21.35
C HIS A 419 3.84 -20.57 22.14
N TRP A 420 2.56 -20.22 22.13
CA TRP A 420 1.49 -21.02 22.72
C TRP A 420 0.41 -21.32 21.67
N PRO A 421 0.46 -22.46 21.00
CA PRO A 421 -0.43 -22.80 19.88
C PRO A 421 -1.89 -23.04 20.32
N TRP A 422 -2.83 -22.93 19.39
CA TRP A 422 -4.26 -23.26 19.63
C TRP A 422 -4.48 -24.75 19.92
N LYS A 423 -3.63 -25.66 19.42
CA LYS A 423 -3.70 -27.11 19.58
C LYS A 423 -2.39 -27.64 20.17
N GLY A 424 -2.41 -28.77 20.81
CA GLY A 424 -1.22 -29.42 21.39
C GLY A 424 -1.11 -29.27 22.91
N ALA A 425 0.12 -29.13 23.45
CA ALA A 425 0.38 -29.08 24.89
C ALA A 425 -0.46 -28.04 25.64
N ALA A 426 -0.87 -28.37 26.86
CA ALA A 426 -1.74 -27.53 27.67
C ALA A 426 -1.05 -26.23 28.13
N GLU A 427 0.27 -26.26 28.28
CA GLU A 427 1.12 -25.14 28.67
C GLU A 427 2.31 -25.02 27.72
N PRO A 428 2.85 -23.80 27.51
CA PRO A 428 4.03 -23.62 26.70
C PRO A 428 5.26 -24.22 27.39
N ASP A 429 6.23 -24.62 26.59
CA ASP A 429 7.55 -24.99 27.11
C ASP A 429 8.32 -23.69 27.42
N PHE A 430 8.45 -23.38 28.69
CA PHE A 430 9.14 -22.17 29.17
C PHE A 430 10.67 -22.26 29.08
N SER A 431 11.25 -23.44 28.83
CA SER A 431 12.69 -23.64 28.75
C SER A 431 13.37 -22.83 27.64
N TRP A 432 12.57 -22.35 26.66
CA TRP A 432 13.03 -21.55 25.52
C TRP A 432 13.17 -20.04 25.83
N ALA A 433 12.51 -19.54 26.86
CA ALA A 433 12.47 -18.12 27.12
C ALA A 433 13.75 -17.58 27.78
N HIS A 434 14.38 -18.35 28.65
CA HIS A 434 15.66 -18.01 29.27
C HIS A 434 16.27 -19.27 29.91
N PRO A 435 17.59 -19.49 29.87
CA PRO A 435 18.22 -20.53 30.69
C PRO A 435 17.94 -20.26 32.18
N GLY A 436 16.99 -20.98 32.78
CA GLY A 436 16.55 -20.80 34.17
C GLY A 436 15.10 -20.36 34.37
N ALA A 437 14.35 -20.02 33.28
CA ALA A 437 12.90 -19.79 33.37
C ALA A 437 12.15 -21.12 33.44
N THR A 438 11.93 -21.61 34.65
CA THR A 438 11.26 -22.90 34.93
C THR A 438 9.77 -22.76 35.23
N SER A 439 9.28 -21.53 35.39
CA SER A 439 7.89 -21.24 35.76
C SER A 439 7.38 -19.92 35.16
N LEU A 440 6.06 -19.80 35.10
CA LEU A 440 5.39 -18.58 34.70
C LEU A 440 5.80 -17.37 35.54
N ASP A 441 5.95 -17.54 36.84
CA ASP A 441 6.34 -16.46 37.74
C ASP A 441 7.77 -15.95 37.47
N SER A 442 8.69 -16.80 37.02
CA SER A 442 10.01 -16.37 36.58
C SER A 442 9.96 -15.50 35.33
N ILE A 443 9.08 -15.83 34.36
CA ILE A 443 8.87 -15.04 33.16
C ILE A 443 8.27 -13.66 33.48
N LEU A 444 7.27 -13.63 34.37
CA LEU A 444 6.63 -12.38 34.80
C LEU A 444 7.61 -11.42 35.48
N CYS A 445 8.60 -11.94 36.18
CA CYS A 445 9.65 -11.14 36.83
C CYS A 445 10.76 -10.71 35.86
N THR A 446 11.02 -11.50 34.80
CA THR A 446 12.13 -11.24 33.86
C THR A 446 11.77 -10.20 32.80
N TYR A 447 10.52 -10.21 32.31
CA TYR A 447 10.13 -9.38 31.16
C TYR A 447 9.12 -8.30 31.57
N PRO A 448 9.55 -7.06 31.74
CA PRO A 448 8.65 -5.93 32.07
C PRO A 448 7.78 -5.48 30.89
N GLU A 449 8.07 -5.97 29.68
CA GLU A 449 7.36 -5.61 28.45
C GLU A 449 7.01 -6.83 27.62
N TRP A 450 5.75 -6.93 27.19
CA TRP A 450 5.27 -8.01 26.33
C TRP A 450 4.64 -7.47 25.05
N VAL A 451 5.03 -8.04 23.93
CA VAL A 451 4.32 -7.95 22.65
C VAL A 451 3.53 -9.24 22.48
N VAL A 452 2.22 -9.16 22.61
CA VAL A 452 1.32 -10.32 22.56
C VAL A 452 0.70 -10.40 21.18
N ALA A 453 1.14 -11.34 20.36
CA ALA A 453 0.65 -11.55 19.01
C ALA A 453 -0.47 -12.61 18.98
N TRP A 454 -1.65 -12.22 18.55
CA TRP A 454 -2.82 -13.08 18.41
C TRP A 454 -2.95 -13.53 16.96
N HIS A 455 -2.70 -14.79 16.69
CA HIS A 455 -2.88 -15.42 15.39
C HIS A 455 -4.22 -16.15 15.38
N VAL A 456 -5.25 -15.52 14.79
CA VAL A 456 -6.63 -16.02 14.80
C VAL A 456 -6.82 -17.05 13.70
N PRO A 457 -7.20 -18.30 14.01
CA PRO A 457 -7.18 -19.41 13.04
C PRO A 457 -8.19 -19.28 11.91
N SER A 458 -9.30 -18.58 12.12
CA SER A 458 -10.38 -18.46 11.14
C SER A 458 -10.91 -17.04 11.04
N GLN A 459 -11.25 -16.63 9.84
CA GLN A 459 -11.93 -15.38 9.58
C GLN A 459 -13.45 -15.48 9.81
N ARG A 460 -14.00 -16.69 9.94
CA ARG A 460 -15.43 -16.94 10.05
C ARG A 460 -15.90 -16.96 11.51
N TRP A 461 -16.87 -16.11 11.82
CA TRP A 461 -17.52 -16.08 13.13
C TRP A 461 -18.25 -17.38 13.46
N SER A 462 -18.90 -18.02 12.49
CA SER A 462 -19.66 -19.27 12.65
C SER A 462 -18.81 -20.42 13.23
N THR A 463 -17.50 -20.38 13.06
CA THR A 463 -16.57 -21.35 13.66
C THR A 463 -15.98 -20.86 15.00
N GLY A 464 -16.53 -19.80 15.60
CA GLY A 464 -15.98 -19.16 16.79
C GLY A 464 -14.57 -18.59 16.53
N LEU A 465 -14.29 -18.21 15.29
CA LEU A 465 -12.98 -17.78 14.81
C LEU A 465 -11.87 -18.86 14.97
N GLY A 466 -12.23 -20.10 15.22
CA GLY A 466 -11.29 -21.18 15.50
C GLY A 466 -10.59 -21.07 16.87
N MET A 467 -10.99 -20.11 17.71
CA MET A 467 -10.39 -19.85 19.02
C MET A 467 -10.94 -20.81 20.06
N ASP A 468 -10.09 -21.68 20.62
CA ASP A 468 -10.47 -22.60 21.70
C ASP A 468 -10.79 -21.85 22.99
N SER A 469 -11.98 -22.07 23.55
CA SER A 469 -12.49 -21.31 24.69
C SER A 469 -11.73 -21.57 25.99
N LEU A 470 -11.32 -22.81 26.24
CA LEU A 470 -10.57 -23.17 27.44
C LEU A 470 -9.17 -22.54 27.41
N ARG A 471 -8.53 -22.61 26.27
CA ARG A 471 -7.21 -22.03 26.06
C ARG A 471 -7.27 -20.52 26.14
N LEU A 472 -8.28 -19.90 25.54
CA LEU A 472 -8.53 -18.46 25.66
C LEU A 472 -8.68 -18.02 27.12
N GLN A 473 -9.40 -18.79 27.94
CA GLN A 473 -9.53 -18.51 29.39
C GLN A 473 -8.17 -18.58 30.10
N ARG A 474 -7.33 -19.56 29.78
CA ARG A 474 -5.97 -19.65 30.35
C ARG A 474 -5.10 -18.47 29.94
N TRP A 475 -5.14 -18.06 28.68
CA TRP A 475 -4.41 -16.88 28.22
C TRP A 475 -4.86 -15.58 28.90
N LYS A 476 -6.16 -15.42 29.13
CA LYS A 476 -6.69 -14.29 29.90
C LYS A 476 -6.14 -14.29 31.33
N GLY A 477 -6.16 -15.44 32.00
CA GLY A 477 -5.59 -15.58 33.33
C GLY A 477 -4.09 -15.25 33.39
N LEU A 478 -3.34 -15.60 32.36
CA LEU A 478 -1.92 -15.22 32.25
C LEU A 478 -1.73 -13.71 32.11
N MET A 479 -2.50 -13.06 31.24
CA MET A 479 -2.43 -11.61 31.04
C MET A 479 -2.91 -10.83 32.29
N ASP A 480 -3.90 -11.34 33.00
CA ASP A 480 -4.32 -10.74 34.28
C ASP A 480 -3.21 -10.79 35.34
N LYS A 481 -2.50 -11.91 35.45
CA LYS A 481 -1.32 -12.04 36.32
C LYS A 481 -0.20 -11.09 35.90
N ALA A 482 0.09 -11.00 34.59
CA ALA A 482 1.11 -10.07 34.07
C ALA A 482 0.74 -8.60 34.40
N ARG A 483 -0.52 -8.25 34.21
CA ARG A 483 -1.03 -6.92 34.54
C ARG A 483 -0.92 -6.60 36.03
N ALA A 484 -1.23 -7.55 36.90
CA ALA A 484 -1.11 -7.40 38.35
C ALA A 484 0.36 -7.21 38.78
N LYS A 485 1.33 -7.73 38.02
CA LYS A 485 2.78 -7.53 38.22
C LYS A 485 3.33 -6.26 37.57
N GLY A 486 2.48 -5.45 36.92
CA GLY A 486 2.89 -4.21 36.27
C GLY A 486 3.59 -4.39 34.91
N VAL A 487 3.47 -5.57 34.29
CA VAL A 487 3.99 -5.82 32.94
C VAL A 487 3.27 -4.94 31.93
N ARG A 488 4.00 -4.21 31.12
CA ARG A 488 3.44 -3.44 30.00
C ARG A 488 3.17 -4.35 28.83
N MET A 489 1.97 -4.28 28.27
CA MET A 489 1.57 -5.13 27.14
C MET A 489 1.05 -4.29 25.97
N VAL A 490 1.38 -4.74 24.76
CA VAL A 490 0.78 -4.30 23.51
C VAL A 490 0.35 -5.54 22.73
N HIS A 491 -0.82 -5.49 22.12
CA HIS A 491 -1.38 -6.61 21.39
C HIS A 491 -1.32 -6.37 19.88
N LEU A 492 -0.84 -7.37 19.13
CA LEU A 492 -0.91 -7.42 17.68
C LEU A 492 -1.99 -8.44 17.32
N LEU A 493 -3.03 -8.02 16.60
CA LEU A 493 -4.09 -8.93 16.17
C LEU A 493 -3.96 -9.25 14.69
N PHE A 494 -3.66 -10.49 14.38
CA PHE A 494 -3.59 -11.06 13.04
C PHE A 494 -4.82 -11.92 12.78
N GLY A 495 -5.90 -11.29 12.27
CA GLY A 495 -7.16 -11.95 12.01
C GLY A 495 -8.37 -11.04 12.11
N ASN A 496 -9.55 -11.64 12.11
CA ASN A 496 -10.82 -10.91 12.16
C ASN A 496 -10.94 -10.03 13.42
N PRO A 497 -11.27 -8.73 13.31
CA PRO A 497 -11.42 -7.85 14.46
C PRO A 497 -12.50 -8.28 15.47
N LEU A 498 -13.47 -9.12 15.09
CA LEU A 498 -14.43 -9.70 16.04
C LEU A 498 -13.75 -10.53 17.15
N ALA A 499 -12.49 -10.92 16.99
CA ALA A 499 -11.71 -11.52 18.06
C ALA A 499 -11.64 -10.64 19.31
N PHE A 500 -11.76 -9.31 19.20
CA PHE A 500 -11.80 -8.40 20.35
C PHE A 500 -12.88 -8.79 21.36
N THR A 501 -14.07 -9.23 20.89
CA THR A 501 -15.16 -9.65 21.78
C THR A 501 -14.77 -10.85 22.64
N ARG A 502 -13.89 -11.70 22.12
CA ARG A 502 -13.41 -12.91 22.79
C ARG A 502 -12.15 -12.68 23.61
N MET A 503 -11.27 -11.78 23.17
CA MET A 503 -9.98 -11.50 23.80
C MET A 503 -10.14 -10.79 25.15
N GLN A 504 -11.04 -9.81 25.25
CA GLN A 504 -11.30 -9.01 26.47
C GLN A 504 -10.03 -8.35 27.03
N VAL A 505 -9.14 -7.89 26.17
CA VAL A 505 -7.91 -7.16 26.55
C VAL A 505 -8.23 -5.68 26.78
N LYS A 506 -7.42 -5.03 27.64
CA LYS A 506 -7.60 -3.62 28.03
C LYS A 506 -6.51 -2.72 27.46
N GLU A 507 -5.47 -3.29 26.95
CA GLU A 507 -4.28 -2.62 26.45
C GLU A 507 -4.47 -2.21 24.98
N THR A 508 -3.48 -1.49 24.45
CA THR A 508 -3.44 -1.10 23.03
C THR A 508 -3.40 -2.32 22.13
N ILE A 509 -4.23 -2.31 21.07
CA ILE A 509 -4.28 -3.34 20.04
C ILE A 509 -3.96 -2.71 18.69
N LEU A 510 -3.04 -3.32 17.94
CA LEU A 510 -2.81 -3.10 16.52
C LEU A 510 -3.52 -4.21 15.75
N CYS A 511 -4.64 -3.89 15.09
CA CYS A 511 -5.41 -4.85 14.30
C CYS A 511 -4.96 -4.82 12.83
N ALA A 512 -4.44 -5.94 12.34
CA ALA A 512 -3.93 -6.10 10.98
C ALA A 512 -4.82 -7.01 10.10
N TYR A 513 -6.01 -7.41 10.57
CA TYR A 513 -7.09 -8.09 9.86
C TYR A 513 -6.80 -9.50 9.36
N GLU A 514 -5.58 -9.84 9.00
CA GLU A 514 -5.22 -11.13 8.39
C GLU A 514 -3.93 -11.69 8.98
N ASP A 515 -3.82 -13.02 9.03
CA ASP A 515 -2.62 -13.72 9.49
C ASP A 515 -1.71 -14.02 8.29
N ARG A 516 -0.79 -13.08 7.99
CA ARG A 516 0.11 -13.14 6.84
C ARG A 516 1.25 -12.13 6.90
N PRO A 517 2.34 -12.36 6.12
CA PRO A 517 3.58 -11.58 6.23
C PRO A 517 3.43 -10.06 6.06
N GLU A 518 2.52 -9.60 5.19
CA GLU A 518 2.27 -8.18 4.97
C GLU A 518 1.65 -7.51 6.20
N ALA A 519 0.70 -8.22 6.83
CA ALA A 519 0.07 -7.78 8.08
C ALA A 519 1.08 -7.70 9.24
N TYR A 520 1.97 -8.70 9.35
CA TYR A 520 3.04 -8.70 10.35
C TYR A 520 3.95 -7.50 10.20
N THR A 521 4.32 -7.23 8.96
CA THR A 521 5.21 -6.12 8.63
C THR A 521 4.56 -4.78 9.00
N ALA A 522 3.30 -4.56 8.62
CA ALA A 522 2.56 -3.34 8.95
C ALA A 522 2.46 -3.14 10.48
N ALA A 523 2.06 -4.19 11.22
CA ALA A 523 1.88 -4.12 12.67
C ALA A 523 3.20 -3.83 13.41
N VAL A 524 4.29 -4.53 13.07
CA VAL A 524 5.59 -4.33 13.69
C VAL A 524 6.15 -2.94 13.39
N GLN A 525 5.98 -2.44 12.18
CA GLN A 525 6.46 -1.10 11.85
C GLN A 525 5.72 -0.01 12.59
N ALA A 526 4.40 -0.11 12.71
CA ALA A 526 3.63 0.83 13.49
C ALA A 526 4.00 0.75 14.99
N LEU A 527 4.24 -0.46 15.51
CA LEU A 527 4.69 -0.64 16.88
C LEU A 527 5.95 0.19 17.21
N PHE A 528 6.89 0.26 16.28
CA PHE A 528 8.14 1.02 16.45
C PHE A 528 8.12 2.41 15.78
N GLY A 529 6.98 2.88 15.30
CA GLY A 529 6.84 4.21 14.70
C GLY A 529 7.51 4.37 13.32
N ALA A 530 7.87 3.26 12.67
CA ALA A 530 8.41 3.28 11.31
C ALA A 530 7.32 3.48 10.25
N SER A 531 6.07 3.14 10.55
CA SER A 531 4.89 3.45 9.76
C SER A 531 3.74 3.90 10.65
N ASP A 532 2.69 4.40 10.02
CA ASP A 532 1.47 4.82 10.69
C ASP A 532 0.44 3.69 10.72
N ALA A 533 -0.65 3.89 11.47
CA ALA A 533 -1.80 3.01 11.52
C ALA A 533 -3.09 3.82 11.24
N PRO A 534 -3.31 4.23 9.98
CA PRO A 534 -4.39 5.14 9.61
C PRO A 534 -5.74 4.45 9.40
N GLY A 535 -5.79 3.12 9.48
CA GLY A 535 -6.96 2.32 9.17
C GLY A 535 -8.15 2.64 10.09
N LEU A 536 -9.34 2.49 9.53
CA LEU A 536 -10.60 2.61 10.27
C LEU A 536 -11.24 1.23 10.37
N LEU A 537 -11.79 0.92 11.56
CA LEU A 537 -12.53 -0.32 11.73
C LEU A 537 -13.79 -0.31 10.84
N PRO A 538 -13.92 -1.21 9.86
CA PRO A 538 -15.03 -1.17 8.91
C PRO A 538 -16.32 -1.83 9.45
N LEU A 539 -16.40 -2.05 10.74
CA LEU A 539 -17.53 -2.70 11.43
C LEU A 539 -18.19 -1.76 12.43
N ARG A 540 -19.52 -1.71 12.42
CA ARG A 540 -20.29 -1.17 13.54
C ARG A 540 -20.33 -2.22 14.65
N TRP A 541 -20.00 -1.79 15.87
CA TRP A 541 -20.00 -2.68 17.01
C TRP A 541 -21.39 -2.73 17.63
N PRO A 542 -21.92 -3.91 17.97
CA PRO A 542 -23.23 -4.01 18.63
C PRO A 542 -23.22 -3.35 20.01
N ALA A 543 -24.24 -2.54 20.31
CA ALA A 543 -24.38 -1.84 21.60
C ALA A 543 -24.42 -2.77 22.84
N SER A 544 -24.75 -4.05 22.65
CA SER A 544 -24.82 -5.07 23.71
C SER A 544 -23.46 -5.59 24.21
N HIS A 545 -22.35 -5.24 23.55
CA HIS A 545 -21.01 -5.67 23.95
C HIS A 545 -20.31 -4.52 24.70
N HIS A 546 -20.82 -4.19 25.88
CA HIS A 546 -20.28 -3.19 26.79
C HIS A 546 -18.85 -3.54 27.22
N GLY A 547 -17.90 -2.84 26.72
CA GLY A 547 -16.47 -2.95 27.02
C GLY A 547 -15.62 -2.38 25.90
N LEU A 548 -16.17 -2.31 24.69
CA LEU A 548 -15.60 -1.62 23.54
C LEU A 548 -16.51 -0.42 23.30
N ALA A 549 -16.19 0.73 23.89
CA ALA A 549 -17.00 1.93 23.76
C ALA A 549 -17.27 2.25 22.30
N GLN A 550 -18.54 2.25 21.90
CA GLN A 550 -18.99 3.09 20.81
C GLN A 550 -18.77 4.52 21.25
N THR A 551 -17.75 5.14 20.77
CA THR A 551 -17.74 6.57 20.68
C THR A 551 -18.39 6.93 19.34
N GLU A 552 -19.55 7.55 19.41
CA GLU A 552 -20.03 8.40 18.34
C GLU A 552 -18.90 9.34 17.97
N LYS A 553 -18.35 9.23 16.76
CA LYS A 553 -17.13 9.89 16.31
C LYS A 553 -15.94 9.63 17.26
N GLN A 554 -15.37 8.44 17.16
CA GLN A 554 -13.99 8.31 17.59
C GLN A 554 -13.16 9.21 16.69
N ASP A 555 -12.66 10.30 17.24
CA ASP A 555 -11.42 10.83 16.74
C ASP A 555 -10.43 9.68 16.77
N PRO A 556 -9.85 9.30 15.63
CA PRO A 556 -8.90 8.22 15.58
C PRO A 556 -7.74 8.59 16.49
N VAL A 557 -7.58 7.83 17.54
CA VAL A 557 -6.70 8.11 18.68
C VAL A 557 -5.22 8.25 18.28
N LEU A 558 -4.85 7.79 17.11
CA LEU A 558 -3.56 8.07 16.48
C LEU A 558 -3.73 8.04 14.96
N ARG A 559 -4.14 9.14 14.38
CA ARG A 559 -3.85 9.39 12.97
C ARG A 559 -2.37 9.72 12.83
N TRP A 560 -1.58 8.69 12.82
CA TRP A 560 -0.27 8.75 12.23
C TRP A 560 -0.50 8.79 10.74
N GLN A 561 -0.10 9.85 10.11
CA GLN A 561 -0.38 9.97 8.71
C GLN A 561 0.60 9.16 7.86
N PRO A 562 0.15 8.42 6.83
CA PRO A 562 0.84 7.39 6.08
C PRO A 562 2.01 7.92 5.30
N ARG A 563 3.16 7.15 5.29
CA ARG A 563 4.17 7.83 4.63
C ARG A 563 5.49 7.27 4.19
N LEU A 564 5.92 6.21 4.65
CA LEU A 564 6.77 5.26 3.99
C LEU A 564 6.04 3.93 4.11
N GLN A 565 5.37 3.55 3.06
CA GLN A 565 4.59 2.34 3.06
C GLN A 565 5.48 1.15 2.75
N ASN A 566 5.08 0.03 3.30
CA ASN A 566 5.85 -1.16 3.33
C ASN A 566 5.52 -2.12 2.27
N GLU A 567 6.51 -2.57 1.57
CA GLU A 567 6.23 -3.49 0.51
C GLU A 567 7.26 -4.59 0.31
N SER A 568 6.73 -5.79 0.07
CA SER A 568 7.52 -6.88 -0.39
C SER A 568 7.14 -7.24 -1.81
N VAL A 569 8.07 -7.06 -2.71
CA VAL A 569 7.99 -7.69 -4.01
C VAL A 569 8.21 -9.19 -3.78
N ARG A 570 7.18 -10.01 -4.04
CA ARG A 570 7.21 -11.48 -4.04
C ARG A 570 7.42 -12.18 -2.69
N GLY A 571 7.08 -11.59 -1.55
CA GLY A 571 7.14 -12.29 -0.26
C GLY A 571 8.55 -12.67 0.22
N GLN A 572 9.62 -12.15 -0.37
CA GLN A 572 10.97 -12.65 -0.17
C GLN A 572 12.02 -11.65 0.35
N THR A 573 11.71 -10.41 0.60
CA THR A 573 12.75 -9.47 1.02
C THR A 573 12.74 -9.17 2.51
N ALA A 574 13.13 -10.14 3.31
CA ALA A 574 13.79 -9.84 4.58
C ALA A 574 15.30 -9.81 4.30
N LEU A 575 16.01 -8.81 4.84
CA LEU A 575 17.46 -8.86 4.89
C LEU A 575 17.87 -10.13 5.69
N SER A 576 18.89 -10.83 5.22
CA SER A 576 19.40 -11.98 5.98
C SER A 576 19.99 -11.53 7.32
N SER A 577 19.91 -12.37 8.33
CA SER A 577 20.53 -12.10 9.65
C SER A 577 22.02 -11.77 9.50
N ARG A 578 22.70 -12.40 8.55
CA ARG A 578 24.11 -12.13 8.22
C ARG A 578 24.28 -10.70 7.71
N CYS A 579 23.43 -10.24 6.78
CA CYS A 579 23.47 -8.87 6.24
C CYS A 579 23.29 -7.84 7.37
N ILE A 580 22.30 -8.05 8.24
CA ILE A 580 22.04 -7.18 9.40
C ILE A 580 23.24 -7.14 10.35
N SER A 581 23.79 -8.30 10.73
CA SER A 581 24.95 -8.38 11.61
C SER A 581 26.21 -7.73 11.02
N MET A 582 26.40 -7.84 9.70
CA MET A 582 27.49 -7.15 9.00
C MET A 582 27.29 -5.63 9.01
N ALA A 583 26.08 -5.14 8.76
CA ALA A 583 25.78 -3.71 8.83
C ALA A 583 26.02 -3.17 10.25
N ASP A 584 25.54 -3.86 11.28
CA ASP A 584 25.79 -3.52 12.68
C ASP A 584 27.29 -3.45 12.99
N SER A 585 28.04 -4.45 12.53
CA SER A 585 29.50 -4.50 12.75
C SER A 585 30.24 -3.33 12.07
N LEU A 586 29.86 -2.98 10.83
CA LEU A 586 30.44 -1.85 10.11
C LEU A 586 30.18 -0.52 10.83
N VAL A 587 28.93 -0.26 11.24
CA VAL A 587 28.55 0.98 11.91
C VAL A 587 29.23 1.08 13.28
N GLU A 588 29.21 0.04 14.08
CA GLU A 588 29.82 0.01 15.41
C GLU A 588 31.36 0.10 15.36
N ALA A 589 32.01 -0.51 14.37
CA ALA A 589 33.44 -0.37 14.17
C ALA A 589 33.83 1.09 13.87
N ALA A 590 33.12 1.77 12.97
CA ALA A 590 33.37 3.18 12.67
C ALA A 590 33.09 4.08 13.88
N ARG A 591 32.02 3.83 14.64
CA ARG A 591 31.70 4.56 15.87
C ARG A 591 32.79 4.40 16.94
N LYS A 592 33.24 3.17 17.18
CA LYS A 592 34.33 2.88 18.13
C LYS A 592 35.66 3.54 17.73
N GLN A 593 35.89 3.75 16.44
CA GLN A 593 37.03 4.52 15.92
C GLN A 593 36.87 6.04 16.05
N GLY A 594 35.76 6.51 16.61
CA GLY A 594 35.47 7.92 16.83
C GLY A 594 34.95 8.66 15.57
N ALA A 595 34.47 7.96 14.55
CA ALA A 595 33.98 8.59 13.34
C ALA A 595 32.71 9.42 13.57
N PHE A 596 31.93 9.12 14.59
CA PHE A 596 30.76 9.87 15.05
C PHE A 596 30.29 9.35 16.42
N PRO A 597 29.64 10.17 17.26
CA PRO A 597 29.08 9.75 18.54
C PRO A 597 27.88 8.81 18.36
N GLY A 598 26.98 9.15 17.44
CA GLY A 598 25.79 8.36 17.16
C GLY A 598 25.27 8.52 15.74
N ALA A 599 24.40 7.62 15.33
CA ALA A 599 23.87 7.56 13.97
C ALA A 599 22.48 6.93 13.89
N GLN A 600 21.76 7.25 12.82
CA GLN A 600 20.57 6.51 12.35
C GLN A 600 20.89 5.86 11.01
N LEU A 601 20.55 4.58 10.87
CA LEU A 601 20.62 3.82 9.62
C LEU A 601 19.22 3.35 9.25
N LEU A 602 18.76 3.70 8.03
CA LEU A 602 17.52 3.21 7.48
C LEU A 602 17.76 2.68 6.07
N VAL A 603 17.24 1.49 5.83
CA VAL A 603 17.26 0.80 4.54
C VAL A 603 15.83 0.50 4.14
N ALA A 604 15.44 0.94 2.95
CA ALA A 604 14.12 0.64 2.39
C ALA A 604 14.24 0.11 0.96
N GLN A 605 13.23 -0.63 0.53
CA GLN A 605 13.08 -1.06 -0.86
C GLN A 605 11.68 -0.68 -1.35
N GLY A 606 11.62 0.24 -2.30
CA GLY A 606 10.36 0.85 -2.68
C GLY A 606 9.73 1.58 -1.49
N GLU A 607 8.54 1.19 -1.12
CA GLU A 607 7.83 1.73 0.05
C GLU A 607 8.08 0.91 1.34
N ARG A 608 8.95 -0.10 1.29
CA ARG A 608 9.20 -1.01 2.40
C ARG A 608 10.45 -0.68 3.17
N ILE A 609 10.35 -0.48 4.49
CA ILE A 609 11.50 -0.45 5.37
C ILE A 609 12.00 -1.87 5.62
N LEU A 610 13.26 -2.13 5.23
CA LEU A 610 13.94 -3.39 5.46
C LEU A 610 14.65 -3.41 6.82
N MET A 611 15.21 -2.25 7.22
CA MET A 611 15.92 -2.05 8.47
C MET A 611 15.84 -0.59 8.90
N ALA A 612 15.65 -0.33 10.21
CA ALA A 612 15.73 1.00 10.80
C ALA A 612 16.34 0.86 12.19
N LYS A 613 17.59 1.33 12.36
CA LYS A 613 18.33 1.24 13.63
C LYS A 613 19.03 2.53 13.99
N ALA A 614 19.15 2.78 15.29
CA ALA A 614 19.93 3.86 15.88
C ALA A 614 21.15 3.30 16.62
N TYR A 615 22.24 4.04 16.66
CA TYR A 615 23.51 3.64 17.24
C TYR A 615 24.11 4.76 18.08
N GLY A 616 24.73 4.43 19.19
CA GLY A 616 25.48 5.36 20.04
C GLY A 616 24.64 6.43 20.72
N SER A 617 25.19 7.61 20.89
CA SER A 617 24.62 8.72 21.67
C SER A 617 24.55 10.02 20.88
N THR A 618 23.73 10.97 21.35
CA THR A 618 23.54 12.27 20.66
C THR A 618 24.80 13.11 20.62
N ASP A 619 25.73 12.86 21.56
CA ASP A 619 27.01 13.57 21.67
C ASP A 619 28.10 12.64 22.26
N THR A 620 29.31 13.16 22.41
CA THR A 620 30.47 12.42 22.93
C THR A 620 30.40 12.17 24.44
N SER A 621 29.44 12.74 25.18
CA SER A 621 29.25 12.44 26.61
C SER A 621 28.71 11.04 26.86
N GLY A 622 28.00 10.47 25.88
CA GLY A 622 27.40 9.16 26.00
C GLY A 622 26.10 9.09 26.82
N VAL A 623 25.60 10.24 27.32
CA VAL A 623 24.49 10.29 28.28
C VAL A 623 23.14 10.02 27.64
N ILE A 624 22.89 10.58 26.45
CA ILE A 624 21.59 10.46 25.75
C ILE A 624 21.75 9.53 24.55
N PRO A 625 21.17 8.31 24.58
CA PRO A 625 21.23 7.41 23.44
C PRO A 625 20.44 7.98 22.27
N VAL A 626 20.93 7.74 21.06
CA VAL A 626 20.19 8.09 19.83
C VAL A 626 19.03 7.11 19.67
N ASP A 627 17.86 7.63 19.31
CA ASP A 627 16.71 6.87 18.80
C ASP A 627 16.33 7.31 17.38
N MET A 628 15.43 6.59 16.72
CA MET A 628 14.96 6.92 15.37
C MET A 628 14.11 8.20 15.30
N GLY A 629 13.75 8.77 16.42
CA GLY A 629 13.02 10.05 16.52
C GLY A 629 13.91 11.27 16.67
N HIS A 630 15.21 11.10 16.88
CA HIS A 630 16.14 12.22 16.93
C HIS A 630 16.33 12.86 15.54
N VAL A 631 16.47 14.18 15.52
CA VAL A 631 16.48 14.99 14.30
C VAL A 631 17.89 15.54 14.08
N TYR A 632 18.41 15.34 12.89
CA TYR A 632 19.76 15.72 12.47
C TYR A 632 19.74 16.96 11.58
N ASP A 633 20.77 17.78 11.65
CA ASP A 633 21.08 18.77 10.61
C ASP A 633 21.51 18.02 9.33
N LEU A 634 20.70 18.11 8.30
CA LEU A 634 20.88 17.36 7.05
C LEU A 634 21.94 18.01 6.13
N ALA A 635 22.45 19.20 6.46
CA ALA A 635 23.45 19.92 5.70
C ALA A 635 23.11 19.95 4.19
N SER A 636 24.05 19.54 3.33
CA SER A 636 23.88 19.58 1.88
C SER A 636 22.79 18.64 1.31
N LEU A 637 22.21 17.74 2.09
CA LEU A 637 21.00 17.03 1.65
C LEU A 637 19.85 18.01 1.38
N THR A 638 19.87 19.20 1.95
CA THR A 638 18.96 20.31 1.65
C THR A 638 18.88 20.61 0.15
N LYS A 639 20.00 20.51 -0.57
CA LYS A 639 20.05 20.75 -2.02
C LYS A 639 19.13 19.81 -2.79
N VAL A 640 19.14 18.54 -2.39
CA VAL A 640 18.38 17.49 -3.10
C VAL A 640 16.99 17.30 -2.53
N LEU A 641 16.81 17.45 -1.21
CA LEU A 641 15.51 17.27 -0.54
C LEU A 641 14.62 18.53 -0.54
N SER A 642 15.14 19.69 -0.96
CA SER A 642 14.36 20.92 -1.08
C SER A 642 14.51 21.54 -2.47
N THR A 643 15.66 22.10 -2.81
CA THR A 643 15.87 22.87 -4.05
C THR A 643 15.67 22.02 -5.31
N ALA A 644 16.24 20.82 -5.35
CA ALA A 644 16.08 19.93 -6.50
C ALA A 644 14.63 19.42 -6.63
N LEU A 645 13.95 19.07 -5.52
CA LEU A 645 12.55 18.64 -5.58
C LEU A 645 11.63 19.74 -6.11
N ALA A 646 11.85 21.00 -5.69
CA ALA A 646 11.11 22.14 -6.23
C ALA A 646 11.35 22.28 -7.74
N ALA A 647 12.60 22.19 -8.17
CA ALA A 647 12.95 22.26 -9.59
C ALA A 647 12.34 21.09 -10.39
N MET A 648 12.36 19.85 -9.85
CA MET A 648 11.77 18.67 -10.47
C MET A 648 10.26 18.80 -10.63
N HIS A 649 9.56 19.25 -9.57
CA HIS A 649 8.12 19.48 -9.65
C HIS A 649 7.78 20.53 -10.73
N LEU A 650 8.50 21.65 -10.72
CA LEU A 650 8.30 22.70 -11.71
C LEU A 650 8.59 22.21 -13.14
N HIS A 651 9.63 21.37 -13.33
CA HIS A 651 9.96 20.75 -14.62
C HIS A 651 8.84 19.85 -15.16
N THR A 652 8.18 19.08 -14.28
CA THR A 652 7.04 18.23 -14.63
C THR A 652 5.85 19.06 -15.10
N VAL A 653 5.59 20.20 -14.42
CA VAL A 653 4.49 21.10 -14.79
C VAL A 653 4.81 21.88 -16.07
N ARG A 654 6.04 22.28 -16.24
CA ARG A 654 6.56 23.02 -17.41
C ARG A 654 8.05 22.75 -17.54
N PRO A 655 8.56 22.28 -18.68
CA PRO A 655 9.98 22.05 -18.87
C PRO A 655 10.83 23.26 -18.47
N LEU A 656 11.81 23.04 -17.60
CA LEU A 656 12.72 24.10 -17.15
C LEU A 656 13.57 24.59 -18.32
N PRO A 657 13.82 25.90 -18.40
CA PRO A 657 14.66 26.50 -19.44
C PRO A 657 16.16 26.29 -19.11
N LEU A 658 16.62 25.04 -19.10
CA LEU A 658 17.97 24.64 -18.67
C LEU A 658 19.08 25.30 -19.47
N GLN A 659 18.82 25.71 -20.72
CA GLN A 659 19.77 26.41 -21.59
C GLN A 659 19.64 27.93 -21.46
N ALA A 660 18.65 28.45 -20.75
CA ALA A 660 18.52 29.88 -20.50
C ALA A 660 19.66 30.37 -19.60
N THR A 661 20.09 31.58 -19.85
CA THR A 661 21.13 32.23 -19.02
C THR A 661 20.50 32.78 -17.73
N MET A 662 21.27 32.84 -16.67
CA MET A 662 20.79 33.37 -15.38
C MET A 662 20.32 34.82 -15.50
N GLY A 663 20.93 35.62 -16.37
CA GLY A 663 20.50 37.02 -16.63
C GLY A 663 19.19 37.13 -17.42
N SER A 664 18.76 36.10 -18.14
CA SER A 664 17.43 36.02 -18.75
C SER A 664 16.35 35.61 -17.76
N LEU A 665 16.71 34.86 -16.74
CA LEU A 665 15.82 34.41 -15.67
C LEU A 665 15.69 35.42 -14.53
N LEU A 666 16.77 36.14 -14.26
CA LEU A 666 16.89 37.14 -13.21
C LEU A 666 17.51 38.42 -13.80
N PRO A 667 16.70 39.44 -14.17
CA PRO A 667 17.17 40.64 -14.87
C PRO A 667 18.28 41.39 -14.14
N GLU A 668 18.33 41.32 -12.82
CA GLU A 668 19.40 41.94 -11.98
C GLU A 668 20.79 41.37 -12.24
N LEU A 669 20.89 40.15 -12.75
CA LEU A 669 22.16 39.49 -13.11
C LEU A 669 22.63 39.83 -14.54
N LYS A 670 21.84 40.53 -15.35
CA LYS A 670 22.10 40.74 -16.78
C LYS A 670 23.46 41.34 -17.12
N LYS A 671 23.96 42.23 -16.25
CA LYS A 671 25.26 42.90 -16.41
C LYS A 671 26.43 42.20 -15.68
N HIS A 672 26.12 41.11 -14.91
CA HIS A 672 27.14 40.42 -14.14
C HIS A 672 27.63 39.18 -14.91
N PRO A 673 28.92 38.72 -14.78
CA PRO A 673 29.41 37.52 -15.44
C PRO A 673 28.58 36.25 -15.18
N LEU A 674 28.02 36.10 -13.97
CA LEU A 674 27.08 35.03 -13.66
C LEU A 674 25.82 35.08 -14.54
N GLY A 675 25.41 36.24 -14.99
CA GLY A 675 24.24 36.38 -15.88
C GLY A 675 24.39 35.72 -17.23
N SER A 676 25.60 35.48 -17.72
CA SER A 676 25.86 34.72 -18.94
C SER A 676 25.85 33.21 -18.74
N ARG A 677 25.85 32.71 -17.48
CA ARG A 677 25.87 31.27 -17.15
C ARG A 677 24.50 30.64 -17.35
N LYS A 678 24.50 29.44 -17.89
CA LYS A 678 23.25 28.66 -18.08
C LYS A 678 22.74 28.09 -16.76
N LEU A 679 21.42 27.99 -16.62
CA LEU A 679 20.79 27.34 -15.45
C LEU A 679 21.38 25.93 -15.23
N ALA A 680 21.54 25.14 -16.29
CA ALA A 680 22.12 23.80 -16.22
C ALA A 680 23.52 23.77 -15.61
N THR A 681 24.40 24.74 -15.95
CA THR A 681 25.78 24.80 -15.42
C THR A 681 25.84 25.20 -13.96
N VAL A 682 24.87 26.01 -13.49
CA VAL A 682 24.70 26.29 -12.05
C VAL A 682 24.24 25.03 -11.30
N LEU A 683 23.23 24.33 -11.80
CA LEU A 683 22.69 23.12 -11.18
C LEU A 683 23.67 21.92 -11.20
N THR A 684 24.73 21.97 -12.04
CA THR A 684 25.77 20.93 -12.13
C THR A 684 27.10 21.34 -11.57
N HIS A 685 27.18 22.49 -10.87
CA HIS A 685 28.38 23.06 -10.29
C HIS A 685 29.52 23.34 -11.31
N GLN A 686 29.16 23.82 -12.50
CA GLN A 686 30.09 24.15 -13.60
C GLN A 686 30.03 25.63 -14.01
N ALA A 687 29.41 26.49 -13.20
CA ALA A 687 29.25 27.90 -13.50
C ALA A 687 30.49 28.77 -13.23
N GLY A 688 31.61 28.18 -12.80
CA GLY A 688 32.85 28.92 -12.48
C GLY A 688 32.81 29.75 -11.18
N LEU A 689 31.91 29.41 -10.26
CA LEU A 689 31.80 30.09 -8.97
C LEU A 689 32.73 29.48 -7.92
N ALA A 690 33.18 30.31 -6.96
CA ALA A 690 33.92 29.84 -5.80
C ALA A 690 33.12 28.83 -4.98
N SER A 691 33.77 27.93 -4.25
CA SER A 691 33.11 26.87 -3.46
C SER A 691 32.29 27.46 -2.32
N HIS A 692 32.79 28.43 -1.63
CA HIS A 692 32.19 29.07 -0.46
C HIS A 692 32.71 30.51 -0.29
N ILE A 693 32.03 31.30 0.54
CA ILE A 693 32.50 32.63 0.95
C ILE A 693 33.48 32.47 2.13
N PRO A 694 34.67 33.11 2.09
CA PRO A 694 35.58 33.08 3.22
C PRO A 694 35.06 34.03 4.33
N PHE A 695 34.12 33.57 5.14
CA PHE A 695 33.51 34.40 6.21
C PHE A 695 34.54 35.02 7.17
N GLN A 696 35.67 34.33 7.39
CA GLN A 696 36.79 34.86 8.18
C GLN A 696 37.28 36.21 7.70
N LYS A 697 37.28 36.46 6.37
CA LYS A 697 37.65 37.75 5.78
C LYS A 697 36.52 38.78 5.85
N ILE A 698 35.30 38.34 6.10
CA ILE A 698 34.12 39.22 6.08
C ILE A 698 33.83 39.85 7.44
N LEU A 699 34.05 39.09 8.52
CA LEU A 699 33.64 39.45 9.86
C LEU A 699 34.72 40.13 10.72
N GLY A 700 35.93 40.36 10.15
CA GLY A 700 37.01 41.15 10.81
C GLY A 700 37.78 40.39 11.89
N SER A 701 38.45 41.14 12.81
CA SER A 701 39.35 40.57 13.81
C SER A 701 38.67 39.76 14.90
N ASP A 702 39.38 38.78 15.50
CA ASP A 702 38.89 37.79 16.44
C ASP A 702 38.12 38.30 17.67
N THR A 703 38.39 39.52 18.11
CA THR A 703 37.82 40.10 19.33
C THR A 703 36.33 40.44 19.26
N ASN A 704 35.75 40.58 18.06
CA ASN A 704 34.36 41.00 17.87
C ASN A 704 33.46 39.97 17.13
N ARG A 705 33.99 38.83 16.75
CA ARG A 705 33.27 37.87 15.85
C ARG A 705 31.95 37.37 16.43
N ALA A 706 31.92 36.90 17.64
CA ALA A 706 30.72 36.38 18.26
C ALA A 706 29.61 37.45 18.44
N ARG A 707 29.99 38.68 18.78
CA ARG A 707 29.05 39.80 18.90
C ARG A 707 28.48 40.19 17.53
N VAL A 708 29.34 40.33 16.54
CA VAL A 708 28.91 40.63 15.17
C VAL A 708 28.00 39.52 14.64
N TRP A 709 28.29 38.25 14.94
CA TRP A 709 27.42 37.12 14.55
C TRP A 709 26.06 37.22 15.22
N SER A 710 26.00 37.45 16.53
CA SER A 710 24.75 37.61 17.28
C SER A 710 23.93 38.82 16.80
N ASP A 711 24.55 39.94 16.53
CA ASP A 711 23.90 41.15 16.01
C ASP A 711 23.31 40.95 14.60
N LEU A 712 23.99 40.12 13.78
CA LEU A 712 23.60 39.82 12.42
C LEU A 712 22.42 38.82 12.34
N GLN A 713 22.36 37.85 13.21
CA GLN A 713 21.24 36.84 13.24
C GLN A 713 19.86 37.48 13.43
N HIS A 714 19.79 38.67 14.06
CA HIS A 714 18.55 39.40 14.29
C HIS A 714 18.03 40.20 13.08
N LYS A 715 18.80 40.22 11.95
CA LYS A 715 18.47 41.02 10.75
C LYS A 715 18.61 40.23 9.44
N PRO A 716 17.92 39.08 9.26
CA PRO A 716 18.17 38.16 8.13
C PRO A 716 17.98 38.80 6.72
N ALA A 717 17.05 39.73 6.56
CA ALA A 717 16.83 40.38 5.26
C ALA A 717 17.97 41.26 4.82
N LEU A 718 18.52 42.11 5.72
CA LEU A 718 19.68 42.95 5.42
C LEU A 718 20.94 42.16 5.15
N LEU A 719 21.05 40.99 5.81
CA LEU A 719 22.13 40.07 5.62
C LEU A 719 22.10 39.40 4.26
N ARG A 720 20.92 38.98 3.80
CA ARG A 720 20.74 38.36 2.49
C ARG A 720 21.23 39.32 1.39
N ASP A 721 20.79 40.56 1.39
CA ASP A 721 21.26 41.57 0.42
C ASP A 721 22.77 41.80 0.47
N SER A 722 23.36 41.83 1.67
CA SER A 722 24.79 41.92 1.87
C SER A 722 25.54 40.69 1.32
N LEU A 723 25.03 39.48 1.55
CA LEU A 723 25.60 38.26 1.01
C LEU A 723 25.51 38.22 -0.52
N GLU A 724 24.37 38.56 -1.12
CA GLU A 724 24.21 38.64 -2.57
C GLU A 724 25.24 39.59 -3.19
N LYS A 725 25.41 40.81 -2.66
CA LYS A 725 26.41 41.79 -3.11
C LYS A 725 27.84 41.24 -3.02
N ARG A 726 28.19 40.55 -1.93
CA ARG A 726 29.52 39.98 -1.73
C ARG A 726 29.82 38.80 -2.66
N ILE A 727 28.82 37.97 -2.94
CA ILE A 727 28.95 36.86 -3.88
C ILE A 727 29.17 37.42 -5.31
N LEU A 728 28.43 38.46 -5.67
CA LEU A 728 28.61 39.13 -6.95
C LEU A 728 29.98 39.86 -7.08
N ALA A 729 30.63 40.16 -5.97
CA ALA A 729 31.98 40.71 -5.99
C ALA A 729 33.09 39.64 -6.15
N LEU A 730 32.75 38.33 -6.07
CA LEU A 730 33.73 37.27 -6.28
C LEU A 730 33.97 37.06 -7.78
N PRO A 731 35.20 36.68 -8.16
CA PRO A 731 35.50 36.34 -9.55
C PRO A 731 34.71 35.13 -10.01
N VAL A 732 34.18 35.19 -11.24
CA VAL A 732 33.54 34.08 -11.93
C VAL A 732 34.51 33.54 -12.96
N GLU A 733 34.96 32.32 -12.77
CA GLU A 733 35.90 31.63 -13.66
C GLU A 733 35.21 31.10 -14.94
N HIS A 734 35.97 30.42 -15.80
CA HIS A 734 35.40 29.83 -17.02
C HIS A 734 34.33 28.79 -16.73
N GLU A 735 33.28 28.82 -17.54
CA GLU A 735 32.18 27.83 -17.50
C GLU A 735 32.68 26.46 -17.98
N GLY A 736 32.15 25.37 -17.36
CA GLY A 736 32.44 24.01 -17.81
C GLY A 736 33.33 23.19 -16.87
N THR A 737 34.17 23.85 -16.06
CA THR A 737 34.99 23.14 -15.06
C THR A 737 34.14 22.84 -13.82
N TYR A 738 34.11 21.56 -13.39
CA TYR A 738 33.41 21.16 -12.17
C TYR A 738 34.08 21.74 -10.92
N ARG A 739 33.36 22.57 -10.19
CA ARG A 739 33.73 23.05 -8.85
C ARG A 739 32.48 23.10 -7.99
N TYR A 740 32.41 22.23 -7.00
CA TYR A 740 31.28 22.25 -6.06
C TYR A 740 31.13 23.63 -5.41
N SER A 741 29.98 24.26 -5.58
CA SER A 741 29.70 25.60 -5.11
C SER A 741 28.29 25.74 -4.58
N ASP A 742 28.14 26.31 -3.40
CA ASP A 742 26.86 26.65 -2.79
C ASP A 742 26.31 27.99 -3.27
N LEU A 743 27.21 28.84 -3.79
CA LEU A 743 26.90 30.25 -4.05
C LEU A 743 25.86 30.44 -5.15
N GLY A 744 25.95 29.68 -6.23
CA GLY A 744 25.00 29.78 -7.35
C GLY A 744 23.56 29.46 -6.98
N LEU A 745 23.37 28.66 -5.94
CA LEU A 745 22.03 28.21 -5.52
C LEU A 745 21.19 29.35 -4.93
N LEU A 746 21.79 30.43 -4.44
CA LEU A 746 21.02 31.58 -3.97
C LEU A 746 20.17 32.19 -5.08
N TRP A 747 20.71 32.28 -6.31
CA TRP A 747 19.95 32.80 -7.45
C TRP A 747 18.98 31.76 -8.03
N VAL A 748 19.33 30.46 -7.98
CA VAL A 748 18.38 29.40 -8.31
C VAL A 748 17.17 29.45 -7.35
N GLU A 749 17.41 29.63 -6.06
CA GLU A 749 16.39 29.85 -5.05
C GLU A 749 15.51 31.06 -5.39
N LYS A 750 16.10 32.21 -5.68
CA LYS A 750 15.39 33.45 -6.01
C LYS A 750 14.48 33.25 -7.24
N TRP A 751 15.01 32.59 -8.26
CA TRP A 751 14.24 32.26 -9.45
C TRP A 751 13.10 31.28 -9.13
N LEU A 752 13.37 30.19 -8.42
CA LEU A 752 12.32 29.24 -7.99
C LEU A 752 11.25 29.93 -7.16
N GLN A 753 11.65 30.82 -6.24
CA GLN A 753 10.72 31.59 -5.42
C GLN A 753 9.78 32.45 -6.28
N ASN A 754 10.31 33.12 -7.30
CA ASN A 754 9.52 33.93 -8.22
C ASN A 754 8.51 33.05 -9.01
N GLU A 755 8.94 31.89 -9.52
CA GLU A 755 8.08 30.96 -10.26
C GLU A 755 6.95 30.42 -9.37
N TYR A 756 7.27 30.03 -8.11
CA TYR A 756 6.27 29.49 -7.18
C TYR A 756 5.29 30.56 -6.69
N MET A 757 5.74 31.77 -6.41
CA MET A 757 4.88 32.91 -6.05
C MET A 757 3.94 33.28 -7.19
N ALA A 758 4.44 33.31 -8.44
CA ALA A 758 3.63 33.62 -9.61
C ALA A 758 2.54 32.55 -9.86
N ARG A 759 2.86 31.27 -9.66
CA ARG A 759 1.98 30.13 -10.00
C ARG A 759 1.05 29.71 -8.88
N TYR A 760 1.60 29.63 -7.65
CA TYR A 760 0.91 29.04 -6.48
C TYR A 760 0.62 30.06 -5.38
N ARG A 761 1.05 31.31 -5.53
CA ARG A 761 0.99 32.38 -4.51
C ARG A 761 1.57 31.93 -3.16
N MET A 762 2.60 31.09 -3.20
CA MET A 762 3.22 30.48 -2.04
C MET A 762 4.72 30.32 -2.30
N ASP A 763 5.55 30.44 -1.25
CA ASP A 763 6.95 30.09 -1.37
C ASP A 763 7.15 28.60 -1.61
N TYR A 764 8.20 28.21 -2.33
CA TYR A 764 8.39 26.82 -2.73
C TYR A 764 8.60 25.85 -1.58
N ARG A 765 9.15 26.30 -0.44
CA ARG A 765 9.36 25.44 0.74
C ARG A 765 8.05 25.14 1.44
N SER A 766 7.21 26.16 1.61
CA SER A 766 5.84 25.97 2.10
C SER A 766 5.02 25.07 1.16
N PHE A 767 5.20 25.22 -0.14
CA PHE A 767 4.59 24.34 -1.13
C PHE A 767 5.07 22.89 -0.96
N LEU A 768 6.39 22.66 -0.88
CA LEU A 768 6.93 21.30 -0.67
C LEU A 768 6.45 20.70 0.65
N THR A 769 6.38 21.50 1.70
CA THR A 769 5.86 21.02 2.99
C THR A 769 4.44 20.49 2.85
N LYS A 770 3.53 21.28 2.28
CA LYS A 770 2.11 20.90 2.13
C LYS A 770 1.85 19.85 1.06
N ALA A 771 2.55 19.93 -0.05
CA ALA A 771 2.28 19.14 -1.25
C ALA A 771 3.14 17.88 -1.39
N TRP A 772 4.24 17.78 -0.64
CA TRP A 772 5.17 16.65 -0.68
C TRP A 772 5.48 16.09 0.71
N TYR A 773 6.04 16.90 1.66
CA TYR A 773 6.54 16.36 2.93
C TYR A 773 5.40 15.85 3.82
N GLU A 774 4.37 16.65 4.05
CA GLU A 774 3.19 16.25 4.83
C GLU A 774 2.47 15.04 4.21
N PRO A 775 2.16 15.01 2.91
CA PRO A 775 1.57 13.84 2.29
C PRO A 775 2.48 12.59 2.32
N CYS A 776 3.79 12.74 2.22
CA CYS A 776 4.74 11.64 2.45
C CYS A 776 4.97 11.36 3.94
N GLY A 777 4.56 12.27 4.86
CA GLY A 777 4.71 12.25 6.28
C GLY A 777 6.08 12.38 6.83
N ALA A 778 6.81 13.09 6.15
CA ALA A 778 8.06 13.62 6.69
C ALA A 778 7.78 14.78 7.65
N ASN A 779 7.03 14.53 8.72
CA ASN A 779 6.48 15.57 9.61
C ASN A 779 7.54 16.28 10.45
N ARG A 780 8.70 15.64 10.65
CA ARG A 780 9.84 16.24 11.35
C ARG A 780 10.83 16.93 10.40
N LEU A 781 10.66 16.72 9.09
CA LEU A 781 11.45 17.39 8.08
C LEU A 781 11.08 18.88 8.01
N GLY A 782 12.08 19.78 8.04
CA GLY A 782 11.83 21.23 7.91
C GLY A 782 12.98 22.07 8.40
N PHE A 783 12.85 23.35 8.13
CA PHE A 783 13.80 24.39 8.55
C PHE A 783 13.49 24.88 9.97
N VAL A 784 14.50 25.45 10.64
CA VAL A 784 14.40 26.06 11.97
C VAL A 784 13.66 25.14 12.95
N PRO A 785 14.22 23.96 13.26
CA PRO A 785 13.51 22.89 13.99
C PRO A 785 13.07 23.32 15.40
N THR A 786 13.76 24.24 16.04
CA THR A 786 13.46 24.74 17.40
C THR A 786 12.09 25.43 17.51
N ARG A 787 11.50 25.86 16.38
CA ARG A 787 10.12 26.41 16.37
C ARG A 787 9.05 25.32 16.54
N ARG A 788 9.39 24.04 16.36
CA ARG A 788 8.45 22.94 16.30
C ARG A 788 8.79 21.77 17.21
N LEU A 789 10.05 21.62 17.55
CA LEU A 789 10.59 20.46 18.28
C LEU A 789 11.37 20.93 19.50
N PRO A 790 11.26 20.21 20.62
CA PRO A 790 12.04 20.49 21.81
C PRO A 790 13.52 20.16 21.58
N LEU A 791 14.40 20.94 22.22
CA LEU A 791 15.86 20.89 21.98
C LEU A 791 16.47 19.49 22.19
N HIS A 792 15.99 18.74 23.18
CA HIS A 792 16.47 17.38 23.46
C HIS A 792 16.20 16.36 22.36
N ARG A 793 15.34 16.68 21.38
CA ARG A 793 15.10 15.84 20.20
C ARG A 793 16.02 16.20 19.04
N LEU A 794 16.79 17.26 19.16
CA LEU A 794 17.74 17.69 18.13
C LEU A 794 19.14 17.19 18.49
N VAL A 795 19.88 16.71 17.51
CA VAL A 795 21.24 16.22 17.72
C VAL A 795 22.21 17.40 17.58
N PRO A 796 23.09 17.65 18.55
CA PRO A 796 24.10 18.70 18.45
C PRO A 796 25.11 18.40 17.35
N THR A 797 25.65 19.44 16.75
CA THR A 797 26.68 19.34 15.70
C THR A 797 28.06 19.68 16.26
N GLU A 798 28.65 20.76 15.89
CA GLU A 798 30.02 21.14 16.27
C GLU A 798 30.07 21.97 17.57
N VAL A 799 31.12 21.84 18.34
CA VAL A 799 31.48 22.83 19.38
C VAL A 799 32.20 23.99 18.67
N ASP A 800 31.45 25.01 18.26
CA ASP A 800 31.97 26.16 17.50
C ASP A 800 32.80 27.04 18.42
N THR A 801 34.10 26.91 18.33
CA THR A 801 35.06 27.72 19.09
C THR A 801 35.44 29.04 18.38
N LEU A 802 35.05 29.20 17.12
CA LEU A 802 35.47 30.36 16.30
C LEU A 802 34.40 31.46 16.29
N TRP A 803 33.15 31.12 16.01
CA TRP A 803 32.08 32.08 15.70
C TRP A 803 31.07 32.20 16.84
N ARG A 804 30.36 31.10 17.16
CA ARG A 804 29.25 31.10 18.10
C ARG A 804 29.70 30.96 19.54
N LYS A 805 30.94 30.47 19.76
CA LYS A 805 31.53 30.19 21.08
C LYS A 805 30.67 29.28 21.94
N THR A 806 29.95 28.35 21.32
CA THR A 806 29.03 27.39 21.98
C THR A 806 28.87 26.14 21.13
N THR A 807 28.27 25.10 21.69
CA THR A 807 27.83 23.95 20.94
C THR A 807 26.65 24.32 20.04
N VAL A 808 26.77 24.07 18.75
CA VAL A 808 25.71 24.32 17.77
C VAL A 808 24.63 23.23 17.95
N HIS A 809 23.50 23.61 18.54
CA HIS A 809 22.43 22.71 18.91
C HIS A 809 21.07 23.33 18.55
N GLY A 810 20.33 22.67 17.67
CA GLY A 810 19.04 23.15 17.15
C GLY A 810 19.15 24.33 16.18
N GLN A 811 20.36 24.73 15.81
CA GLN A 811 20.68 25.72 14.78
C GLN A 811 21.42 25.03 13.63
N VAL A 812 21.27 25.53 12.41
CA VAL A 812 22.01 25.02 11.25
C VAL A 812 23.51 25.21 11.44
N HIS A 813 24.29 24.18 11.14
CA HIS A 813 25.74 24.25 11.23
C HIS A 813 26.36 25.21 10.18
N ASP A 814 25.84 25.18 8.94
CA ASP A 814 26.34 25.98 7.84
C ASP A 814 26.27 27.50 8.13
N PRO A 815 27.41 28.24 8.11
CA PRO A 815 27.43 29.63 8.47
C PRO A 815 26.60 30.53 7.53
N MET A 816 26.58 30.24 6.24
CA MET A 816 25.81 31.02 5.27
C MET A 816 24.31 30.84 5.46
N ALA A 817 23.86 29.61 5.66
CA ALA A 817 22.45 29.30 5.94
C ALA A 817 22.01 29.89 7.28
N ASP A 818 22.89 29.90 8.31
CA ASP A 818 22.62 30.50 9.62
C ASP A 818 22.43 32.03 9.52
N LEU A 819 23.29 32.72 8.77
CA LEU A 819 23.12 34.15 8.48
C LEU A 819 21.85 34.46 7.67
N MET A 820 21.34 33.50 6.93
CA MET A 820 20.05 33.59 6.22
C MET A 820 18.84 33.27 7.12
N GLY A 821 19.04 33.22 8.43
CA GLY A 821 17.97 32.88 9.40
C GLY A 821 17.67 31.39 9.51
N GLY A 822 18.64 30.53 9.19
CA GLY A 822 18.51 29.07 9.25
C GLY A 822 17.84 28.45 8.03
N VAL A 823 17.63 29.23 6.96
CA VAL A 823 16.86 28.78 5.78
C VAL A 823 17.63 29.08 4.50
N GLY A 824 18.40 28.10 4.03
CA GLY A 824 19.17 28.22 2.78
C GLY A 824 18.76 27.23 1.69
N PRO A 825 19.09 27.48 0.41
CA PRO A 825 18.86 26.54 -0.68
C PRO A 825 19.81 25.33 -0.65
N HIS A 826 20.92 25.44 0.10
CA HIS A 826 22.04 24.51 0.14
C HIS A 826 22.19 23.79 1.49
N ALA A 827 21.63 24.35 2.58
CA ALA A 827 21.69 23.84 3.95
C ALA A 827 20.54 24.43 4.79
N GLY A 828 20.29 23.86 5.98
CA GLY A 828 19.29 24.35 6.94
C GLY A 828 18.08 23.43 7.10
N LEU A 829 17.97 22.37 6.30
CA LEU A 829 16.93 21.36 6.47
C LEU A 829 17.35 20.39 7.59
N PHE A 830 16.39 20.07 8.46
CA PHE A 830 16.54 19.10 9.55
C PHE A 830 15.52 17.96 9.38
N GLY A 831 15.89 16.75 9.78
CA GLY A 831 15.00 15.59 9.68
C GLY A 831 15.57 14.33 10.29
N THR A 832 14.74 13.29 10.39
CA THR A 832 15.12 11.91 10.77
C THR A 832 15.47 11.10 9.54
N ALA A 833 16.08 9.92 9.71
CA ALA A 833 16.31 8.99 8.61
C ALA A 833 14.99 8.54 7.96
N SER A 834 13.93 8.38 8.76
CA SER A 834 12.59 8.05 8.26
C SER A 834 12.01 9.16 7.39
N ASP A 835 12.15 10.44 7.79
CA ASP A 835 11.66 11.55 6.98
C ASP A 835 12.38 11.62 5.62
N VAL A 836 13.70 11.45 5.63
CA VAL A 836 14.51 11.46 4.40
C VAL A 836 14.08 10.32 3.46
N ALA A 837 13.94 9.10 3.98
CA ALA A 837 13.51 7.95 3.19
C ALA A 837 12.12 8.15 2.58
N ARG A 838 11.18 8.72 3.35
CA ARG A 838 9.80 9.02 2.92
C ARG A 838 9.75 10.01 1.76
N VAL A 839 10.60 11.03 1.80
CA VAL A 839 10.72 12.02 0.73
C VAL A 839 11.38 11.45 -0.52
N MET A 840 12.30 10.50 -0.36
CA MET A 840 12.97 9.81 -1.47
C MET A 840 12.11 8.75 -2.15
N MET A 841 11.21 8.13 -1.40
CA MET A 841 10.37 7.03 -1.88
C MET A 841 9.61 7.36 -3.19
N PRO A 842 8.93 8.51 -3.34
CA PRO A 842 8.24 8.85 -4.59
C PRO A 842 9.16 8.89 -5.81
N LEU A 843 10.43 9.30 -5.64
CA LEU A 843 11.41 9.37 -6.73
C LEU A 843 11.84 7.98 -7.23
N VAL A 844 11.72 6.97 -6.38
CA VAL A 844 12.10 5.59 -6.68
C VAL A 844 10.91 4.78 -7.19
N THR A 845 9.73 4.99 -6.61
CA THR A 845 8.52 4.22 -6.90
C THR A 845 7.64 4.83 -7.98
N GLY A 846 7.81 6.13 -8.27
CA GLY A 846 6.92 6.88 -9.17
C GLY A 846 5.55 7.20 -8.55
N TYR A 847 5.32 6.83 -7.29
CA TYR A 847 4.08 7.13 -6.59
C TYR A 847 4.21 8.36 -5.68
N PHE A 848 3.37 9.34 -5.92
CA PHE A 848 3.32 10.60 -5.18
C PHE A 848 2.01 10.71 -4.39
N PRO A 849 2.05 10.59 -3.06
CA PRO A 849 0.83 10.64 -2.22
C PRO A 849 0.22 12.05 -2.14
N GLY A 850 0.99 13.09 -2.49
CA GLY A 850 0.57 14.49 -2.47
C GLY A 850 0.27 15.07 -3.85
N SER A 851 -0.04 16.37 -3.87
CA SER A 851 -0.31 17.11 -5.11
C SER A 851 0.96 17.50 -5.90
N ALA A 852 2.13 17.47 -5.26
CA ALA A 852 3.42 17.70 -5.94
C ALA A 852 3.87 16.42 -6.65
N LYS A 853 3.44 16.25 -7.89
CA LYS A 853 3.84 15.10 -8.73
C LYS A 853 5.13 15.40 -9.48
N VAL A 854 5.92 14.36 -9.73
CA VAL A 854 7.11 14.40 -10.59
C VAL A 854 7.06 13.19 -11.53
N ASP A 855 7.09 13.45 -12.83
CA ASP A 855 7.06 12.37 -13.82
C ASP A 855 8.34 11.54 -13.79
N PRO A 856 8.29 10.24 -14.07
CA PRO A 856 9.48 9.38 -14.14
C PRO A 856 10.53 9.88 -15.12
N SER A 857 10.14 10.52 -16.22
CA SER A 857 11.03 11.17 -17.18
C SER A 857 11.79 12.34 -16.55
N THR A 858 11.15 13.15 -15.71
CA THR A 858 11.77 14.21 -14.93
C THR A 858 12.76 13.64 -13.92
N VAL A 859 12.38 12.58 -13.19
CA VAL A 859 13.32 11.91 -12.27
C VAL A 859 14.56 11.46 -13.03
N SER A 860 14.39 10.74 -14.14
CA SER A 860 15.49 10.30 -14.99
C SER A 860 16.35 11.48 -15.49
N ARG A 861 15.72 12.56 -15.93
CA ARG A 861 16.41 13.77 -16.42
C ARG A 861 17.30 14.43 -15.37
N PHE A 862 16.82 14.51 -14.14
CA PHE A 862 17.55 15.15 -13.03
C PHE A 862 18.63 14.26 -12.43
N THR A 863 18.44 12.95 -12.47
CA THR A 863 19.32 11.96 -11.86
C THR A 863 20.25 11.25 -12.84
N THR A 864 20.29 11.65 -14.11
CA THR A 864 21.29 11.22 -15.10
C THR A 864 22.37 12.27 -15.23
N ALA A 865 23.62 11.86 -15.46
CA ALA A 865 24.73 12.79 -15.70
C ALA A 865 24.38 13.74 -16.85
N TYR A 866 24.39 15.04 -16.58
CA TYR A 866 23.91 16.03 -17.54
C TYR A 866 24.95 16.38 -18.60
N PHE A 867 26.22 16.49 -18.21
CA PHE A 867 27.36 16.75 -19.10
C PHE A 867 28.29 15.53 -19.16
N ALA A 868 28.86 15.27 -20.31
CA ALA A 868 29.90 14.26 -20.45
C ALA A 868 31.09 14.56 -19.53
N GLY A 869 31.62 13.56 -18.84
CA GLY A 869 32.74 13.72 -17.91
C GLY A 869 32.38 14.32 -16.54
N ASN A 870 31.17 14.80 -16.33
CA ASN A 870 30.68 15.23 -15.03
C ASN A 870 29.82 14.13 -14.37
N ARG A 871 30.13 13.78 -13.13
CA ARG A 871 29.35 12.80 -12.36
C ARG A 871 28.01 13.34 -11.84
N ARG A 872 27.66 14.60 -12.08
CA ARG A 872 26.45 15.23 -11.56
C ARG A 872 25.29 15.13 -12.53
N GLY A 873 24.14 14.74 -12.01
CA GLY A 873 22.85 15.14 -12.53
C GLY A 873 22.54 16.59 -12.13
N LEU A 874 21.30 17.04 -12.28
CA LEU A 874 20.88 18.38 -11.82
C LEU A 874 20.74 18.36 -10.29
N LEU A 875 21.79 18.78 -9.59
CA LEU A 875 22.05 18.76 -8.14
C LEU A 875 22.32 17.36 -7.55
N TRP A 876 21.93 16.28 -8.19
CA TRP A 876 22.11 14.92 -7.68
C TRP A 876 23.51 14.37 -7.98
N ASP A 877 24.09 13.65 -7.01
CA ASP A 877 25.31 12.86 -7.20
C ASP A 877 25.00 11.56 -7.94
N LYS A 878 25.96 11.14 -8.77
CA LYS A 878 25.94 9.87 -9.50
C LYS A 878 27.11 8.96 -9.07
N PRO A 879 27.03 7.64 -9.30
CA PRO A 879 28.14 6.74 -9.05
C PRO A 879 29.43 7.19 -9.75
N VAL A 880 30.55 7.10 -9.03
CA VAL A 880 31.87 7.34 -9.62
C VAL A 880 32.29 6.07 -10.37
N PRO A 881 32.76 6.16 -11.62
CA PRO A 881 33.34 5.00 -12.32
C PRO A 881 34.41 4.31 -11.48
N GLY A 882 34.35 2.99 -11.37
CA GLY A 882 35.28 2.20 -10.54
C GLY A 882 34.96 2.14 -9.05
N SER A 883 33.94 2.86 -8.55
CA SER A 883 33.45 2.69 -7.18
C SER A 883 32.52 1.46 -7.06
N THR A 884 32.30 0.98 -5.84
CA THR A 884 31.31 -0.10 -5.57
C THR A 884 29.90 0.31 -6.00
N GLN A 885 29.56 1.58 -5.95
CA GLN A 885 28.28 2.13 -6.43
C GLN A 885 28.11 2.02 -7.94
N ALA A 886 29.21 1.84 -8.71
CA ALA A 886 29.15 1.70 -10.17
C ALA A 886 28.35 0.47 -10.64
N ALA A 887 28.15 -0.52 -9.76
CA ALA A 887 27.28 -1.67 -10.02
C ALA A 887 25.79 -1.28 -10.18
N ALA A 888 25.41 -0.07 -9.73
CA ALA A 888 24.05 0.50 -9.84
C ALA A 888 24.09 1.83 -10.63
N PRO A 889 24.28 1.81 -11.97
CA PRO A 889 24.55 3.02 -12.77
C PRO A 889 23.39 4.01 -12.78
N ARG A 890 22.18 3.57 -12.51
CA ARG A 890 20.98 4.42 -12.41
C ARG A 890 20.80 5.03 -11.02
N SER A 891 21.58 4.59 -10.03
CA SER A 891 21.48 5.10 -8.67
C SER A 891 21.93 6.57 -8.57
N PHE A 892 21.42 7.25 -7.55
CA PHE A 892 21.67 8.65 -7.29
C PHE A 892 21.53 8.98 -5.81
N GLY A 893 22.13 10.08 -5.38
CA GLY A 893 22.03 10.49 -3.99
C GLY A 893 22.75 11.77 -3.70
N HIS A 894 23.09 12.01 -2.42
CA HIS A 894 23.93 13.12 -1.97
C HIS A 894 24.50 12.83 -0.58
N SER A 895 25.59 13.50 -0.22
CA SER A 895 26.16 13.50 1.12
C SER A 895 26.12 14.88 1.75
N GLY A 896 26.01 14.95 3.10
CA GLY A 896 26.04 16.18 3.86
C GLY A 896 27.32 16.31 4.69
N PHE A 897 27.75 17.56 4.95
CA PHE A 897 28.97 17.87 5.71
C PHE A 897 28.91 17.34 7.14
N THR A 898 27.75 17.38 7.78
CA THR A 898 27.52 16.91 9.13
C THR A 898 27.65 15.37 9.31
N GLY A 899 27.79 14.62 8.22
CA GLY A 899 27.90 13.16 8.21
C GLY A 899 26.66 12.46 7.72
N THR A 900 25.76 13.19 7.10
CA THR A 900 24.51 12.68 6.54
C THR A 900 24.71 12.17 5.11
N TYR A 901 23.88 11.18 4.71
CA TYR A 901 23.97 10.51 3.43
C TYR A 901 22.62 9.93 3.04
N VAL A 902 22.25 10.09 1.78
CA VAL A 902 21.14 9.39 1.16
C VAL A 902 21.54 8.90 -0.23
N TRP A 903 21.19 7.66 -0.53
CA TRP A 903 21.43 7.07 -1.84
C TRP A 903 20.28 6.17 -2.23
N ALA A 904 19.87 6.20 -3.50
CA ALA A 904 18.72 5.44 -3.97
C ALA A 904 18.95 4.90 -5.38
N ASP A 905 18.35 3.76 -5.69
CA ASP A 905 18.37 3.13 -7.01
C ASP A 905 16.95 2.79 -7.47
N PRO A 906 16.44 3.44 -8.53
CA PRO A 906 15.10 3.17 -9.06
C PRO A 906 14.94 1.75 -9.64
N GLU A 907 16.03 1.08 -10.03
CA GLU A 907 15.97 -0.25 -10.64
C GLU A 907 15.67 -1.34 -9.61
N THR A 908 16.32 -1.29 -8.45
CA THR A 908 16.11 -2.25 -7.35
C THR A 908 15.09 -1.76 -6.33
N GLY A 909 14.72 -0.49 -6.39
CA GLY A 909 13.90 0.15 -5.37
C GLY A 909 14.64 0.50 -4.08
N LEU A 910 15.95 0.27 -4.00
CA LEU A 910 16.75 0.47 -2.78
C LEU A 910 16.88 1.95 -2.42
N ILE A 911 16.63 2.26 -1.15
CA ILE A 911 16.90 3.56 -0.52
C ILE A 911 17.74 3.30 0.73
N LEU A 912 18.90 3.93 0.81
CA LEU A 912 19.77 3.90 1.97
C LEU A 912 19.90 5.31 2.56
N VAL A 913 19.57 5.47 3.83
CA VAL A 913 19.76 6.71 4.58
C VAL A 913 20.68 6.43 5.76
N PHE A 914 21.76 7.17 5.87
CA PHE A 914 22.65 7.17 7.02
C PHE A 914 22.81 8.59 7.55
N LEU A 915 22.39 8.87 8.77
CA LEU A 915 22.51 10.16 9.42
C LEU A 915 23.43 10.04 10.61
N SER A 916 24.44 10.92 10.70
CA SER A 916 25.32 11.00 11.86
C SER A 916 25.69 12.48 12.13
N ASN A 917 26.21 12.74 13.29
CA ASN A 917 26.80 14.03 13.66
C ASN A 917 28.32 13.93 13.76
N ARG A 918 28.99 13.47 12.70
CA ARG A 918 30.43 13.24 12.64
C ARG A 918 31.28 14.45 13.04
N ILE A 919 30.71 15.65 12.94
CA ILE A 919 31.40 16.91 13.26
C ILE A 919 31.33 17.23 14.76
N HIS A 920 30.67 16.43 15.58
CA HIS A 920 30.70 16.61 17.02
C HIS A 920 31.85 15.82 17.65
N PRO A 921 32.68 16.42 18.53
CA PRO A 921 32.67 17.84 18.89
C PRO A 921 33.40 18.74 17.87
N ASN A 922 34.22 18.17 16.98
CA ASN A 922 35.02 18.87 15.99
C ASN A 922 34.89 18.29 14.59
N ALA A 923 34.90 19.18 13.58
CA ALA A 923 34.77 18.77 12.19
C ALA A 923 35.97 17.97 11.65
N GLU A 924 37.14 18.20 12.21
CA GLU A 924 38.40 17.54 11.81
C GLU A 924 39.04 16.75 12.98
N PRO A 925 39.64 15.59 12.70
CA PRO A 925 39.79 14.93 11.39
C PRO A 925 38.47 14.24 10.92
N ASN A 926 38.27 14.21 9.60
CA ASN A 926 37.10 13.56 9.01
C ASN A 926 37.29 12.03 8.92
N LEU A 927 37.09 11.35 10.03
CA LEU A 927 37.25 9.89 10.15
C LEU A 927 36.16 9.12 9.37
N LEU A 928 34.94 9.67 9.27
CA LEU A 928 33.86 9.04 8.50
C LEU A 928 34.20 8.96 7.01
N ALA A 929 34.86 9.96 6.43
CA ALA A 929 35.28 9.92 5.04
C ALA A 929 36.40 8.89 4.80
N ARG A 930 37.27 8.68 5.80
CA ARG A 930 38.35 7.68 5.74
C ARG A 930 37.87 6.24 5.90
N SER A 931 36.72 6.00 6.53
CA SER A 931 36.21 4.67 6.85
C SER A 931 35.51 3.97 5.69
N ASN A 932 35.19 4.63 4.58
CA ASN A 932 34.35 4.15 3.48
C ASN A 932 32.97 3.62 3.90
N LEU A 933 32.55 3.77 5.16
CA LEU A 933 31.34 3.16 5.75
C LEU A 933 30.10 3.32 4.85
N ARG A 934 29.88 4.51 4.29
CA ARG A 934 28.66 4.81 3.49
C ARG A 934 28.60 4.00 2.20
N THR A 935 29.74 3.80 1.54
CA THR A 935 29.85 2.98 0.33
C THR A 935 29.80 1.49 0.65
N ASP A 936 30.39 1.06 1.76
CA ASP A 936 30.37 -0.34 2.20
C ASP A 936 28.96 -0.79 2.58
N LEU A 937 28.20 0.08 3.30
CA LEU A 937 26.80 -0.16 3.60
C LEU A 937 25.95 -0.22 2.32
N TRP A 938 26.17 0.70 1.36
CA TRP A 938 25.47 0.65 0.08
C TRP A 938 25.72 -0.67 -0.64
N ASP A 939 26.98 -1.07 -0.77
CA ASP A 939 27.36 -2.29 -1.47
C ASP A 939 26.77 -3.56 -0.82
N LEU A 940 26.79 -3.60 0.51
CA LEU A 940 26.21 -4.69 1.30
C LEU A 940 24.71 -4.85 1.00
N PHE A 941 23.94 -3.78 1.13
CA PHE A 941 22.49 -3.83 0.94
C PHE A 941 22.09 -3.98 -0.54
N TYR A 942 22.83 -3.36 -1.45
CA TYR A 942 22.57 -3.48 -2.88
C TYR A 942 22.73 -4.92 -3.38
N LYS A 943 23.78 -5.62 -2.95
CA LYS A 943 24.01 -7.04 -3.27
C LYS A 943 22.89 -7.92 -2.71
N GLU A 944 22.51 -7.70 -1.48
CA GLU A 944 21.45 -8.48 -0.82
C GLU A 944 20.10 -8.29 -1.54
N VAL A 945 19.71 -7.06 -1.79
CA VAL A 945 18.46 -6.73 -2.47
C VAL A 945 18.45 -7.23 -3.92
N LYS A 946 19.55 -7.08 -4.65
CA LYS A 946 19.67 -7.56 -6.02
C LYS A 946 19.61 -9.08 -6.11
N ALA A 947 20.22 -9.80 -5.19
CA ALA A 947 20.14 -11.25 -5.10
C ALA A 947 18.71 -11.73 -4.83
N SER A 948 17.95 -11.00 -4.03
CA SER A 948 16.54 -11.33 -3.75
C SER A 948 15.61 -11.10 -4.94
N LEU A 949 15.95 -10.18 -5.84
CA LEU A 949 15.17 -9.90 -7.05
C LEU A 949 15.43 -10.93 -8.16
N ASN A 950 16.64 -11.52 -8.19
CA ASN A 950 17.06 -12.54 -9.14
C ASN A 950 17.52 -13.80 -8.38
N PRO A 951 16.59 -14.56 -7.73
CA PRO A 951 17.00 -15.79 -7.08
C PRO A 951 17.65 -16.73 -8.12
N PRO A 952 18.77 -17.39 -7.80
CA PRO A 952 19.35 -18.38 -8.68
C PRO A 952 18.26 -19.41 -9.03
N THR A 953 18.05 -19.64 -10.30
CA THR A 953 17.22 -20.73 -10.80
C THR A 953 17.70 -22.00 -10.12
N ARG A 954 16.91 -22.56 -9.20
CA ARG A 954 17.19 -23.90 -8.69
C ARG A 954 17.17 -24.82 -9.90
N ILE A 955 18.35 -25.26 -10.30
CA ILE A 955 18.50 -26.40 -11.21
C ILE A 955 17.84 -27.58 -10.50
N PRO A 956 17.02 -28.35 -11.22
CA PRO A 956 16.15 -29.39 -10.65
C PRO A 956 16.90 -30.45 -9.87
#